data_52250d01362164cba63bb9f170ea8e37
#
_entry.id   52250d01362164cba63bb9f170ea8e37
#
_cell.length_a   1.000
_cell.length_b   1.000
_cell.length_c   1.000
_cell.angle_alpha   90.00
_cell.angle_beta   90.00
_cell.angle_gamma   90.00
#
_symmetry.space_group_name_H-M   'P 1'
#
loop_
_entity.id
_entity.type
_entity.pdbx_description
1 polymer ?
#
loop_
_entity_poly.entity_id
_entity_poly.type
_entity_poly.pdbx_seq_one_letter_code
_entity_poly.pdbx_strand_id
1 'polypeptide(L)'
;MRTIAEPRIRVGLLSDQSDVDFERVPDGYYIISDSGPSLIKRGFTATPPLADATVRYAVQVSAISDATSVDALVEKLKQDTKQPVDSVFDAAAGTYRIIAGDFADQQSATPLKAELAERGYAGTLPVVRRPSDQPFENVHRIVDDEGDSYTIHGNSILILPVSAETITIGDQPYRTAARLFINTRGLYNVINELNLEDYLLGVVPAEMGPKIFDEVEALKAQAVAARTYAVRHLRDFISEGYDICPGPACQAYNGFSGEDDLSSQAVKETAGQVLTYQGKLIDALYTSTCGGETSDVGTMFPGRTDPYLKRARCVELDMVTIAGRADSGVLTEQQASARMFATLANLPEQPASWAAPDVERAVLEAQRLLGAPETDLARPASSRRGDVLRYLASLLQLDQKARVTTLPEDRRYFFPQTAAPEQQEYLAAAFLMKFGILPAQDIDRIDLNAAIPRDELYALLNSWLREHDAIQEATGKILSLTGRNVVLKAAGKTQKFTLLDGVPIFRRLGDRLQEYAQVPVMIGDRAFVYLGFNKVPVAMIVQANLDGASFDRTSSFANWTRSYRAEDLVPVINRRNPIQQLIDLRPVTIDASQRIAELEVTAEGGRKFMLRGLPIRWSLNVPDNLFVYEKTKDPDGMDRYTFFGKGWGHGIGFCQVGSYGMAFRGWTYDRILKHYYTGVEIVPMGSASR
;
A
#
# COMPACT_ATOMS: atom_id res chain seq x y z
N MET A 1 -13.00 20.06 37.97
CA MET A 1 -13.09 19.51 36.60
C MET A 1 -13.47 18.05 36.73
N ARG A 2 -14.62 17.60 36.25
CA ARG A 2 -14.91 16.16 36.15
C ARG A 2 -14.03 15.64 35.05
N THR A 3 -13.06 14.79 35.38
CA THR A 3 -12.32 13.99 34.44
C THR A 3 -13.37 13.07 33.79
N ILE A 4 -13.70 13.29 32.52
CA ILE A 4 -14.55 12.36 31.77
C ILE A 4 -13.72 11.10 31.68
N ALA A 5 -14.23 10.01 32.26
CA ALA A 5 -13.62 8.69 32.09
C ALA A 5 -13.50 8.41 30.60
N GLU A 6 -12.35 7.90 30.19
CA GLU A 6 -12.09 7.48 28.82
C GLU A 6 -13.23 6.57 28.34
N PRO A 7 -13.85 6.83 27.18
CA PRO A 7 -14.96 6.00 26.72
C PRO A 7 -14.46 4.59 26.39
N ARG A 8 -15.24 3.59 26.77
CA ARG A 8 -15.07 2.21 26.30
C ARG A 8 -15.66 2.09 24.90
N ILE A 9 -15.03 1.25 24.09
CA ILE A 9 -15.49 0.90 22.75
C ILE A 9 -15.68 -0.61 22.64
N ARG A 10 -16.67 -1.05 21.89
CA ARG A 10 -17.00 -2.43 21.61
C ARG A 10 -16.79 -2.68 20.12
N VAL A 11 -15.84 -3.54 19.80
CA VAL A 11 -15.48 -3.90 18.43
C VAL A 11 -16.06 -5.28 18.14
N GLY A 12 -16.98 -5.38 17.19
CA GLY A 12 -17.59 -6.65 16.78
C GLY A 12 -16.60 -7.47 15.96
N LEU A 13 -16.01 -8.53 16.53
CA LEU A 13 -14.97 -9.31 15.86
C LEU A 13 -15.53 -10.44 15.01
N LEU A 14 -16.44 -11.25 15.55
CA LEU A 14 -17.05 -12.39 14.89
C LEU A 14 -18.57 -12.32 15.05
N SER A 15 -19.30 -12.73 14.03
CA SER A 15 -20.77 -12.81 14.06
C SER A 15 -21.24 -14.25 13.88
N ASP A 16 -22.41 -14.57 14.44
CA ASP A 16 -23.13 -15.82 14.25
C ASP A 16 -22.31 -17.07 14.67
N GLN A 17 -21.61 -16.99 15.80
CA GLN A 17 -20.86 -18.12 16.33
C GLN A 17 -21.77 -19.07 17.12
N SER A 18 -21.65 -20.38 16.87
CA SER A 18 -22.36 -21.44 17.59
C SER A 18 -21.68 -21.84 18.89
N ASP A 19 -20.41 -21.53 19.04
CA ASP A 19 -19.57 -21.80 20.19
C ASP A 19 -18.39 -20.85 20.18
N VAL A 20 -17.81 -20.61 21.36
CA VAL A 20 -16.58 -19.83 21.52
C VAL A 20 -15.73 -20.47 22.61
N ASP A 21 -14.52 -20.85 22.24
CA ASP A 21 -13.55 -21.45 23.14
C ASP A 21 -12.64 -20.43 23.77
N PHE A 22 -12.38 -20.60 25.07
CA PHE A 22 -11.42 -19.81 25.84
C PHE A 22 -10.40 -20.77 26.45
N GLU A 23 -9.18 -20.71 25.95
CA GLU A 23 -8.08 -21.52 26.46
C GLU A 23 -7.75 -21.17 27.93
N ARG A 24 -7.18 -22.14 28.66
CA ARG A 24 -6.80 -21.94 30.06
C ARG A 24 -5.70 -20.87 30.20
N VAL A 25 -5.95 -19.88 31.07
CA VAL A 25 -4.95 -18.89 31.49
C VAL A 25 -4.58 -19.08 32.98
N PRO A 26 -3.41 -18.61 33.45
CA PRO A 26 -2.88 -18.94 34.78
C PRO A 26 -3.85 -18.75 35.93
N ASP A 27 -4.53 -17.62 36.01
CA ASP A 27 -5.45 -17.30 37.13
C ASP A 27 -6.94 -17.42 36.74
N GLY A 28 -7.23 -17.83 35.49
CA GLY A 28 -8.57 -18.00 34.97
C GLY A 28 -9.22 -16.70 34.52
N TYR A 29 -10.55 -16.74 34.45
CA TYR A 29 -11.38 -15.66 33.90
C TYR A 29 -12.46 -15.26 34.87
N TYR A 30 -12.72 -13.96 35.01
CA TYR A 30 -13.98 -13.46 35.53
C TYR A 30 -15.03 -13.42 34.42
N ILE A 31 -16.17 -14.04 34.65
CA ILE A 31 -17.35 -13.89 33.81
C ILE A 31 -18.31 -12.96 34.55
N ILE A 32 -18.56 -11.80 33.97
CA ILE A 32 -19.46 -10.79 34.55
C ILE A 32 -20.79 -10.82 33.78
N SER A 33 -21.86 -11.07 34.52
CA SER A 33 -23.23 -11.10 34.05
C SER A 33 -24.11 -10.17 34.92
N ASP A 34 -25.40 -10.07 34.61
CA ASP A 34 -26.38 -9.34 35.40
C ASP A 34 -26.51 -9.91 36.83
N SER A 35 -26.17 -11.18 37.02
CA SER A 35 -26.18 -11.85 38.33
C SER A 35 -24.89 -11.59 39.14
N GLY A 36 -23.93 -10.89 38.62
CA GLY A 36 -22.64 -10.59 39.23
C GLY A 36 -21.46 -11.38 38.61
N PRO A 37 -20.25 -11.22 39.17
CA PRO A 37 -19.07 -11.90 38.69
C PRO A 37 -18.97 -13.35 39.19
N SER A 38 -18.53 -14.24 38.30
CA SER A 38 -18.15 -15.62 38.58
C SER A 38 -16.72 -15.87 38.15
N LEU A 39 -15.94 -16.65 38.90
CA LEU A 39 -14.56 -16.99 38.58
C LEU A 39 -14.48 -18.41 38.04
N ILE A 40 -13.97 -18.59 36.84
CA ILE A 40 -13.63 -19.88 36.24
C ILE A 40 -12.11 -19.96 36.09
N LYS A 41 -11.48 -20.95 36.75
CA LYS A 41 -10.00 -21.12 36.76
C LYS A 41 -9.47 -22.01 35.65
N ARG A 42 -10.32 -22.39 34.73
CA ARG A 42 -10.04 -23.36 33.65
C ARG A 42 -10.34 -22.74 32.30
N GLY A 43 -9.89 -23.38 31.21
CA GLY A 43 -10.44 -23.13 29.90
C GLY A 43 -11.89 -23.59 29.84
N PHE A 44 -12.66 -23.01 28.93
CA PHE A 44 -14.09 -23.34 28.81
C PHE A 44 -14.60 -23.02 27.40
N THR A 45 -15.65 -23.71 27.02
CA THR A 45 -16.45 -23.41 25.82
C THR A 45 -17.76 -22.75 26.25
N ALA A 46 -18.12 -21.67 25.61
CA ALA A 46 -19.39 -20.99 25.77
C ALA A 46 -20.30 -21.28 24.55
N THR A 47 -21.56 -21.68 24.78
CA THR A 47 -22.54 -21.94 23.73
C THR A 47 -23.79 -21.10 23.89
N PRO A 48 -24.35 -20.52 22.82
CA PRO A 48 -25.57 -19.73 22.83
C PRO A 48 -26.82 -20.61 22.82
N PRO A 49 -28.03 -20.05 23.06
CA PRO A 49 -29.24 -20.84 23.22
C PRO A 49 -29.63 -21.67 22.00
N LEU A 50 -29.31 -21.22 20.80
CA LEU A 50 -29.66 -21.94 19.56
C LEU A 50 -28.45 -22.64 18.91
N ALA A 51 -27.37 -22.90 19.65
CA ALA A 51 -26.21 -23.65 19.13
C ALA A 51 -26.60 -25.02 18.58
N ASP A 52 -27.50 -25.72 19.28
CA ASP A 52 -27.99 -27.07 18.91
C ASP A 52 -29.25 -27.05 18.02
N ALA A 53 -29.73 -25.85 17.67
CA ALA A 53 -30.91 -25.77 16.79
C ALA A 53 -30.54 -26.32 15.41
N THR A 54 -31.54 -26.94 14.75
CA THR A 54 -31.38 -27.43 13.38
C THR A 54 -30.96 -26.29 12.48
N VAL A 55 -29.69 -26.25 12.09
CA VAL A 55 -29.15 -25.23 11.24
C VAL A 55 -29.80 -25.33 9.87
N ARG A 56 -30.40 -24.23 9.42
CA ARG A 56 -30.98 -24.12 8.08
C ARG A 56 -30.06 -23.34 7.20
N TYR A 57 -30.07 -23.60 5.91
CA TYR A 57 -29.21 -22.96 4.92
C TYR A 57 -30.01 -22.25 3.85
N ALA A 58 -29.46 -21.17 3.30
CA ALA A 58 -30.02 -20.42 2.20
C ALA A 58 -28.90 -19.99 1.23
N VAL A 59 -29.26 -19.66 0.02
CA VAL A 59 -28.32 -19.06 -0.96
C VAL A 59 -28.37 -17.56 -0.81
N GLN A 60 -27.25 -16.93 -0.50
CA GLN A 60 -27.14 -15.47 -0.52
C GLN A 60 -27.04 -14.99 -1.96
N VAL A 61 -28.05 -14.25 -2.42
CA VAL A 61 -28.19 -13.82 -3.81
C VAL A 61 -27.55 -12.45 -4.03
N SER A 62 -27.65 -11.56 -3.05
CA SER A 62 -27.13 -10.20 -3.16
C SER A 62 -26.81 -9.62 -1.78
N ALA A 63 -26.02 -8.53 -1.78
CA ALA A 63 -25.84 -7.64 -0.63
C ALA A 63 -26.04 -6.20 -1.10
N ILE A 64 -27.09 -5.52 -0.63
CA ILE A 64 -27.54 -4.21 -1.10
C ILE A 64 -27.44 -3.22 0.04
N SER A 65 -26.83 -2.04 -0.21
CA SER A 65 -26.77 -0.95 0.76
C SER A 65 -28.02 -0.02 0.73
N ASP A 66 -28.78 -0.06 -0.36
CA ASP A 66 -29.98 0.75 -0.52
C ASP A 66 -31.22 0.03 -0.06
N ALA A 67 -31.77 0.45 1.08
CA ALA A 67 -32.98 -0.13 1.67
C ALA A 67 -34.21 -0.07 0.73
N THR A 68 -34.30 0.93 -0.15
CA THR A 68 -35.45 1.09 -1.04
C THR A 68 -35.50 0.05 -2.16
N SER A 69 -34.36 -0.54 -2.50
CA SER A 69 -34.23 -1.60 -3.52
C SER A 69 -34.44 -3.01 -2.95
N VAL A 70 -34.44 -3.16 -1.63
CA VAL A 70 -34.52 -4.47 -0.95
C VAL A 70 -35.86 -5.16 -1.23
N ASP A 71 -36.97 -4.50 -0.95
CA ASP A 71 -38.31 -5.07 -1.06
C ASP A 71 -38.62 -5.50 -2.51
N ALA A 72 -38.23 -4.66 -3.48
CA ALA A 72 -38.42 -4.98 -4.89
C ALA A 72 -37.66 -6.22 -5.34
N LEU A 73 -36.40 -6.39 -4.85
CA LEU A 73 -35.61 -7.58 -5.16
C LEU A 73 -36.11 -8.83 -4.45
N VAL A 74 -36.53 -8.71 -3.20
CA VAL A 74 -37.12 -9.81 -2.42
C VAL A 74 -38.36 -10.34 -3.12
N GLU A 75 -39.29 -9.47 -3.51
CA GLU A 75 -40.52 -9.88 -4.21
C GLU A 75 -40.23 -10.50 -5.59
N LYS A 76 -39.30 -9.94 -6.34
CA LYS A 76 -38.85 -10.53 -7.61
C LYS A 76 -38.28 -11.91 -7.43
N LEU A 77 -37.38 -12.12 -6.46
CA LEU A 77 -36.77 -13.43 -6.20
C LEU A 77 -37.78 -14.45 -5.73
N LYS A 78 -38.77 -14.07 -4.92
CA LYS A 78 -39.90 -14.97 -4.53
C LYS A 78 -40.67 -15.46 -5.75
N GLN A 79 -40.95 -14.56 -6.71
CA GLN A 79 -41.64 -14.92 -7.95
C GLN A 79 -40.77 -15.79 -8.85
N ASP A 80 -39.48 -15.51 -8.97
CA ASP A 80 -38.56 -16.19 -9.86
C ASP A 80 -38.24 -17.62 -9.37
N THR A 81 -38.03 -17.81 -8.05
CA THR A 81 -37.54 -19.06 -7.48
C THR A 81 -38.63 -19.90 -6.81
N LYS A 82 -39.78 -19.31 -6.46
CA LYS A 82 -40.84 -19.91 -5.62
C LYS A 82 -40.32 -20.42 -4.27
N GLN A 83 -39.22 -19.89 -3.83
CA GLN A 83 -38.57 -20.19 -2.54
C GLN A 83 -38.86 -19.07 -1.51
N PRO A 84 -38.77 -19.38 -0.22
CA PRO A 84 -38.71 -18.32 0.80
C PRO A 84 -37.53 -17.39 0.50
N VAL A 85 -37.77 -16.08 0.57
CA VAL A 85 -36.72 -15.05 0.38
C VAL A 85 -36.83 -14.04 1.50
N ASP A 86 -35.72 -13.81 2.17
CA ASP A 86 -35.61 -12.84 3.26
C ASP A 86 -34.48 -11.85 3.01
N SER A 87 -34.59 -10.69 3.63
CA SER A 87 -33.51 -9.73 3.73
C SER A 87 -33.00 -9.69 5.18
N VAL A 88 -31.69 -9.81 5.34
CA VAL A 88 -31.01 -9.75 6.63
C VAL A 88 -30.04 -8.57 6.59
N PHE A 89 -30.25 -7.57 7.44
CA PHE A 89 -29.32 -6.45 7.53
C PHE A 89 -28.01 -6.92 8.17
N ASP A 90 -26.91 -6.79 7.43
CA ASP A 90 -25.56 -7.04 7.90
C ASP A 90 -24.96 -5.71 8.35
N ALA A 91 -24.97 -5.48 9.66
CA ALA A 91 -24.50 -4.23 10.24
C ALA A 91 -23.00 -4.03 10.05
N ALA A 92 -22.21 -5.10 10.03
CA ALA A 92 -20.76 -5.03 9.79
C ALA A 92 -20.42 -4.60 8.35
N ALA A 93 -21.23 -5.01 7.38
CA ALA A 93 -21.07 -4.63 5.98
C ALA A 93 -21.89 -3.40 5.57
N GLY A 94 -22.80 -2.92 6.44
CA GLY A 94 -23.76 -1.85 6.12
C GLY A 94 -24.68 -2.19 4.95
N THR A 95 -25.00 -3.48 4.75
CA THR A 95 -25.76 -3.97 3.61
C THR A 95 -26.88 -4.94 4.04
N TYR A 96 -27.95 -4.99 3.27
CA TYR A 96 -28.96 -6.04 3.39
C TYR A 96 -28.53 -7.25 2.58
N ARG A 97 -28.28 -8.38 3.24
CA ARG A 97 -28.07 -9.67 2.58
C ARG A 97 -29.41 -10.23 2.17
N ILE A 98 -29.61 -10.45 0.89
CA ILE A 98 -30.82 -11.08 0.36
C ILE A 98 -30.53 -12.59 0.24
N ILE A 99 -31.28 -13.40 0.97
CA ILE A 99 -31.12 -14.84 1.03
C ILE A 99 -32.37 -15.55 0.50
N ALA A 100 -32.19 -16.60 -0.31
CA ALA A 100 -33.24 -17.37 -0.92
C ALA A 100 -33.11 -18.86 -0.56
N GLY A 101 -34.22 -19.50 -0.31
CA GLY A 101 -34.31 -20.93 0.04
C GLY A 101 -34.28 -21.20 1.55
N ASP A 102 -34.62 -22.43 1.90
CA ASP A 102 -34.62 -22.93 3.27
C ASP A 102 -34.27 -24.42 3.26
N PHE A 103 -33.00 -24.74 3.43
CA PHE A 103 -32.43 -26.07 3.23
C PHE A 103 -31.87 -26.67 4.53
N ALA A 104 -31.93 -28.01 4.65
CA ALA A 104 -31.41 -28.70 5.82
C ALA A 104 -29.88 -28.77 5.86
N ASP A 105 -29.22 -28.69 4.72
CA ASP A 105 -27.77 -28.77 4.57
C ASP A 105 -27.29 -27.94 3.36
N GLN A 106 -25.98 -27.70 3.26
CA GLN A 106 -25.38 -26.92 2.20
C GLN A 106 -25.50 -27.59 0.80
N GLN A 107 -25.51 -28.90 0.75
CA GLN A 107 -25.59 -29.66 -0.50
C GLN A 107 -26.97 -29.49 -1.13
N SER A 108 -28.03 -29.53 -0.32
CA SER A 108 -29.41 -29.32 -0.73
C SER A 108 -29.67 -27.92 -1.30
N ALA A 109 -28.84 -26.91 -1.00
CA ALA A 109 -28.93 -25.57 -1.56
C ALA A 109 -28.29 -25.44 -2.97
N THR A 110 -27.50 -26.44 -3.38
CA THR A 110 -26.72 -26.37 -4.64
C THR A 110 -27.60 -26.24 -5.90
N PRO A 111 -28.76 -26.96 -6.03
CA PRO A 111 -29.64 -26.78 -7.18
C PRO A 111 -30.18 -25.35 -7.31
N LEU A 112 -30.61 -24.72 -6.20
CA LEU A 112 -31.08 -23.34 -6.22
C LEU A 112 -29.96 -22.38 -6.60
N LYS A 113 -28.74 -22.63 -6.12
CA LYS A 113 -27.56 -21.85 -6.51
C LYS A 113 -27.30 -21.92 -8.02
N ALA A 114 -27.41 -23.08 -8.64
CA ALA A 114 -27.27 -23.27 -10.07
C ALA A 114 -28.40 -22.57 -10.84
N GLU A 115 -29.66 -22.73 -10.41
CA GLU A 115 -30.82 -22.06 -11.01
C GLU A 115 -30.68 -20.53 -10.97
N LEU A 116 -30.26 -19.97 -9.84
CA LEU A 116 -30.05 -18.53 -9.70
C LEU A 116 -28.92 -18.02 -10.61
N ALA A 117 -27.85 -18.80 -10.76
CA ALA A 117 -26.77 -18.48 -11.70
C ALA A 117 -27.25 -18.49 -13.16
N GLU A 118 -28.04 -19.49 -13.58
CA GLU A 118 -28.64 -19.58 -14.91
C GLU A 118 -29.61 -18.41 -15.19
N ARG A 119 -30.31 -17.94 -14.18
CA ARG A 119 -31.22 -16.77 -14.27
C ARG A 119 -30.49 -15.42 -14.25
N GLY A 120 -29.15 -15.42 -14.27
CA GLY A 120 -28.33 -14.20 -14.32
C GLY A 120 -28.06 -13.54 -12.97
N TYR A 121 -28.38 -14.19 -11.86
CA TYR A 121 -27.90 -13.79 -10.52
C TYR A 121 -26.46 -14.28 -10.35
N ALA A 122 -25.58 -13.92 -11.31
CA ALA A 122 -24.20 -14.38 -11.35
C ALA A 122 -23.34 -13.64 -10.33
N GLY A 123 -22.51 -14.37 -9.63
CA GLY A 123 -21.55 -13.93 -8.61
C GLY A 123 -21.23 -15.12 -7.73
N THR A 124 -20.40 -14.93 -6.70
CA THR A 124 -20.30 -15.91 -5.61
C THR A 124 -21.66 -15.93 -4.92
N LEU A 125 -22.45 -16.97 -5.18
CA LEU A 125 -23.70 -17.23 -4.46
C LEU A 125 -23.36 -18.14 -3.27
N PRO A 126 -22.88 -17.59 -2.13
CA PRO A 126 -22.51 -18.41 -1.00
C PRO A 126 -23.77 -19.03 -0.38
N VAL A 127 -23.64 -20.28 0.08
CA VAL A 127 -24.64 -20.86 0.95
C VAL A 127 -24.35 -20.37 2.36
N VAL A 128 -25.34 -19.75 2.98
CA VAL A 128 -25.24 -19.11 4.31
C VAL A 128 -26.23 -19.74 5.29
N ARG A 129 -25.96 -19.64 6.59
CA ARG A 129 -26.93 -20.00 7.61
C ARG A 129 -28.12 -19.03 7.59
N ARG A 130 -29.33 -19.60 7.70
CA ARG A 130 -30.57 -18.84 7.79
C ARG A 130 -30.85 -18.46 9.25
N PRO A 131 -31.38 -17.26 9.55
CA PRO A 131 -31.89 -16.94 10.88
C PRO A 131 -32.96 -17.91 11.33
N SER A 132 -33.01 -18.23 12.62
CA SER A 132 -34.04 -19.07 13.21
C SER A 132 -35.25 -18.23 13.63
N ASP A 133 -36.46 -18.69 13.30
CA ASP A 133 -37.70 -18.10 13.77
C ASP A 133 -38.14 -18.70 15.13
N GLN A 134 -37.34 -19.62 15.72
CA GLN A 134 -37.66 -20.22 17.00
C GLN A 134 -37.44 -19.25 18.15
N PRO A 135 -38.39 -19.12 19.09
CA PRO A 135 -38.16 -18.33 20.29
C PRO A 135 -37.08 -19.00 21.16
N PHE A 136 -36.23 -18.20 21.77
CA PHE A 136 -35.16 -18.65 22.67
C PHE A 136 -35.09 -17.78 23.91
N GLU A 137 -34.57 -18.36 25.00
CA GLU A 137 -34.21 -17.62 26.19
C GLU A 137 -32.76 -17.13 26.09
N ASN A 138 -32.48 -15.96 26.64
CA ASN A 138 -31.12 -15.43 26.68
C ASN A 138 -30.30 -16.16 27.75
N VAL A 139 -29.69 -17.28 27.39
CA VAL A 139 -28.91 -18.17 28.25
C VAL A 139 -27.57 -18.49 27.62
N HIS A 140 -26.52 -18.36 28.41
CA HIS A 140 -25.16 -18.80 28.06
C HIS A 140 -24.91 -20.14 28.77
N ARG A 141 -24.60 -21.20 28.02
CA ARG A 141 -24.13 -22.48 28.56
C ARG A 141 -22.62 -22.48 28.49
N ILE A 142 -21.98 -22.76 29.61
CA ILE A 142 -20.51 -22.78 29.73
C ILE A 142 -20.14 -24.17 30.24
N VAL A 143 -19.20 -24.80 29.53
CA VAL A 143 -18.65 -26.12 29.93
C VAL A 143 -17.14 -25.94 30.04
N ASP A 144 -16.57 -26.21 31.22
CA ASP A 144 -15.14 -26.12 31.42
C ASP A 144 -14.39 -27.41 30.99
N ASP A 145 -13.05 -27.35 30.97
CA ASP A 145 -12.19 -28.46 30.54
C ASP A 145 -12.31 -29.75 31.35
N GLU A 146 -12.93 -29.71 32.53
CA GLU A 146 -13.20 -30.88 33.36
C GLU A 146 -14.67 -31.40 33.21
N GLY A 147 -15.47 -30.68 32.41
CA GLY A 147 -16.86 -31.07 32.13
C GLY A 147 -17.88 -30.45 33.08
N ASP A 148 -17.48 -29.59 33.99
CA ASP A 148 -18.40 -28.84 34.85
C ASP A 148 -19.23 -27.88 34.00
N SER A 149 -20.55 -27.86 34.19
CA SER A 149 -21.47 -27.08 33.37
C SER A 149 -22.12 -25.95 34.18
N TYR A 150 -22.14 -24.75 33.60
CA TYR A 150 -22.70 -23.55 34.18
C TYR A 150 -23.74 -22.93 33.24
N THR A 151 -24.84 -22.44 33.78
CA THR A 151 -25.88 -21.70 33.06
C THR A 151 -25.93 -20.29 33.55
N ILE A 152 -25.76 -19.32 32.66
CA ILE A 152 -25.76 -17.88 32.98
C ILE A 152 -26.86 -17.20 32.17
N HIS A 153 -27.80 -16.55 32.84
CA HIS A 153 -28.89 -15.82 32.21
C HIS A 153 -28.47 -14.39 31.89
N GLY A 154 -28.92 -13.87 30.75
CA GLY A 154 -28.67 -12.52 30.28
C GLY A 154 -28.45 -12.45 28.79
N ASN A 155 -28.55 -11.26 28.23
CA ASN A 155 -28.33 -11.04 26.79
C ASN A 155 -26.85 -11.01 26.42
N SER A 156 -25.97 -10.75 27.40
CA SER A 156 -24.51 -10.77 27.17
C SER A 156 -23.75 -11.08 28.46
N ILE A 157 -22.57 -11.65 28.28
CA ILE A 157 -21.58 -11.84 29.36
C ILE A 157 -20.26 -11.19 28.95
N LEU A 158 -19.55 -10.63 29.93
CA LEU A 158 -18.22 -10.08 29.74
C LEU A 158 -17.17 -11.00 30.37
N ILE A 159 -16.17 -11.37 29.60
CA ILE A 159 -15.12 -12.31 29.98
C ILE A 159 -13.81 -11.53 30.09
N LEU A 160 -13.23 -11.52 31.30
CA LEU A 160 -11.96 -10.85 31.59
C LEU A 160 -10.94 -11.87 32.11
N PRO A 161 -9.73 -11.92 31.55
CA PRO A 161 -8.64 -12.66 32.17
C PRO A 161 -8.26 -11.99 33.52
N VAL A 162 -7.97 -12.81 34.55
CA VAL A 162 -7.72 -12.29 35.90
C VAL A 162 -6.41 -11.52 35.99
N SER A 163 -5.34 -12.04 35.39
CA SER A 163 -3.99 -11.48 35.49
C SER A 163 -3.34 -11.14 34.14
N ALA A 164 -3.92 -11.58 33.03
CA ALA A 164 -3.38 -11.29 31.69
C ALA A 164 -3.91 -9.95 31.16
N GLU A 165 -3.05 -9.22 30.45
CA GLU A 165 -3.41 -7.96 29.77
C GLU A 165 -4.29 -8.20 28.53
N THR A 166 -4.21 -9.40 27.97
CA THR A 166 -4.88 -9.78 26.71
C THR A 166 -5.75 -11.01 26.90
N ILE A 167 -6.77 -11.11 26.06
CA ILE A 167 -7.63 -12.28 25.88
C ILE A 167 -7.51 -12.80 24.45
N THR A 168 -7.36 -14.12 24.27
CA THR A 168 -7.29 -14.73 22.94
C THR A 168 -8.71 -15.03 22.45
N ILE A 169 -9.02 -14.63 21.22
CA ILE A 169 -10.28 -14.89 20.53
C ILE A 169 -9.92 -15.50 19.16
N GLY A 170 -10.27 -16.76 18.95
CA GLY A 170 -9.68 -17.55 17.88
C GLY A 170 -8.16 -17.63 18.08
N ASP A 171 -7.38 -17.32 17.05
CA ASP A 171 -5.91 -17.35 17.09
C ASP A 171 -5.28 -15.97 17.38
N GLN A 172 -6.07 -14.96 17.77
CA GLN A 172 -5.61 -13.57 17.90
C GLN A 172 -5.75 -13.05 19.34
N PRO A 173 -4.70 -12.45 19.90
CA PRO A 173 -4.78 -11.75 21.17
C PRO A 173 -5.39 -10.35 21.03
N TYR A 174 -6.27 -10.00 21.96
CA TYR A 174 -6.91 -8.69 22.07
C TYR A 174 -6.76 -8.14 23.48
N ARG A 175 -6.68 -6.82 23.64
CA ARG A 175 -6.59 -6.17 24.96
C ARG A 175 -7.89 -6.29 25.72
N THR A 176 -7.76 -6.35 27.02
CA THR A 176 -8.82 -6.21 28.05
C THR A 176 -9.80 -7.37 28.09
N ALA A 177 -10.88 -7.38 27.30
CA ALA A 177 -12.00 -8.27 27.52
C ALA A 177 -12.68 -8.74 26.24
N ALA A 178 -13.31 -9.92 26.29
CA ALA A 178 -14.26 -10.40 25.32
C ALA A 178 -15.69 -10.27 25.87
N ARG A 179 -16.61 -9.78 25.05
CA ARG A 179 -18.04 -9.83 25.33
C ARG A 179 -18.72 -10.82 24.37
N LEU A 180 -19.47 -11.75 24.91
CA LEU A 180 -20.38 -12.61 24.11
C LEU A 180 -21.78 -12.01 24.19
N PHE A 181 -22.31 -11.62 23.04
CA PHE A 181 -23.65 -11.05 22.91
C PHE A 181 -24.53 -12.00 22.12
N ILE A 182 -25.68 -12.39 22.68
CA ILE A 182 -26.67 -13.20 21.96
C ILE A 182 -27.45 -12.29 21.01
N ASN A 183 -27.22 -12.47 19.73
CA ASN A 183 -27.88 -11.68 18.69
C ASN A 183 -29.34 -12.15 18.45
N THR A 184 -30.06 -11.45 17.61
CA THR A 184 -31.47 -11.77 17.29
C THR A 184 -31.65 -13.12 16.61
N ARG A 185 -30.55 -13.78 16.22
CA ARG A 185 -30.53 -15.13 15.61
C ARG A 185 -30.25 -16.22 16.64
N GLY A 186 -30.15 -15.87 17.92
CA GLY A 186 -29.84 -16.80 19.00
C GLY A 186 -28.44 -17.37 19.00
N LEU A 187 -27.52 -16.69 18.31
CA LEU A 187 -26.09 -17.02 18.16
C LEU A 187 -25.23 -15.93 18.78
N TYR A 188 -23.92 -16.20 18.96
CA TYR A 188 -23.01 -15.19 19.51
C TYR A 188 -22.49 -14.23 18.45
N ASN A 189 -22.52 -12.94 18.78
CA ASN A 189 -21.54 -11.98 18.31
C ASN A 189 -20.42 -11.89 19.35
N VAL A 190 -19.17 -12.09 18.91
CA VAL A 190 -17.98 -12.00 19.75
C VAL A 190 -17.37 -10.62 19.59
N ILE A 191 -17.21 -9.94 20.70
CA ILE A 191 -16.90 -8.51 20.74
C ILE A 191 -15.67 -8.29 21.62
N ASN A 192 -14.71 -7.52 21.15
CA ASN A 192 -13.64 -7.02 22.00
C ASN A 192 -14.09 -5.72 22.66
N GLU A 193 -14.10 -5.68 23.99
CA GLU A 193 -14.47 -4.50 24.77
C GLU A 193 -13.27 -3.95 25.52
N LEU A 194 -12.84 -2.72 25.17
CA LEU A 194 -11.63 -2.12 25.68
C LEU A 194 -11.77 -0.59 25.79
N ASN A 195 -10.74 0.08 26.29
CA ASN A 195 -10.68 1.54 26.28
C ASN A 195 -10.40 2.06 24.87
N LEU A 196 -10.85 3.28 24.56
CA LEU A 196 -10.68 3.90 23.24
C LEU A 196 -9.21 4.06 22.84
N GLU A 197 -8.35 4.48 23.77
CA GLU A 197 -6.92 4.65 23.46
C GLU A 197 -6.25 3.29 23.20
N ASP A 198 -6.60 2.24 23.94
CA ASP A 198 -6.13 0.86 23.68
C ASP A 198 -6.61 0.34 22.32
N TYR A 199 -7.84 0.66 21.91
CA TYR A 199 -8.35 0.35 20.57
C TYR A 199 -7.50 1.00 19.48
N LEU A 200 -7.12 2.26 19.64
CA LEU A 200 -6.32 2.98 18.66
C LEU A 200 -4.90 2.43 18.51
N LEU A 201 -4.33 1.75 19.52
CA LEU A 201 -3.05 1.04 19.40
C LEU A 201 -3.11 -0.04 18.32
N GLY A 202 -4.25 -0.71 18.14
CA GLY A 202 -4.47 -1.70 17.10
C GLY A 202 -4.98 -1.13 15.77
N VAL A 203 -5.59 0.08 15.77
CA VAL A 203 -6.13 0.72 14.56
C VAL A 203 -5.07 1.48 13.78
N VAL A 204 -4.31 2.36 14.44
CA VAL A 204 -3.36 3.24 13.75
C VAL A 204 -2.34 2.46 12.91
N PRO A 205 -1.69 1.41 13.43
CA PRO A 205 -0.78 0.61 12.63
C PRO A 205 -1.46 -0.25 11.55
N ALA A 206 -2.73 -0.63 11.74
CA ALA A 206 -3.51 -1.35 10.74
C ALA A 206 -3.88 -0.47 9.56
N GLU A 207 -4.18 0.81 9.79
CA GLU A 207 -4.53 1.81 8.78
C GLU A 207 -3.29 2.42 8.11
N MET A 208 -2.24 2.71 8.88
CA MET A 208 -0.98 3.26 8.40
C MET A 208 0.18 2.49 9.00
N GLY A 209 0.66 1.45 8.30
CA GLY A 209 1.75 0.60 8.76
C GLY A 209 3.06 1.38 8.99
N PRO A 210 3.55 1.55 10.23
CA PRO A 210 4.68 2.44 10.55
C PRO A 210 6.02 1.97 9.98
N LYS A 211 6.13 0.72 9.55
CA LYS A 211 7.31 0.21 8.82
C LYS A 211 7.48 0.85 7.44
N ILE A 212 6.39 1.36 6.84
CA ILE A 212 6.37 2.05 5.54
C ILE A 212 6.21 3.54 5.75
N PHE A 213 5.34 3.93 6.69
CA PHE A 213 4.97 5.31 7.01
C PHE A 213 5.58 5.73 8.35
N ASP A 214 6.90 5.89 8.37
CA ASP A 214 7.71 6.11 9.57
C ASP A 214 7.79 7.58 10.03
N GLU A 215 6.79 8.41 9.67
CA GLU A 215 6.69 9.81 10.10
C GLU A 215 5.65 9.96 11.23
N VAL A 216 6.13 10.25 12.44
CA VAL A 216 5.29 10.33 13.65
C VAL A 216 4.16 11.35 13.52
N GLU A 217 4.36 12.46 12.82
CA GLU A 217 3.32 13.49 12.64
C GLU A 217 2.15 12.99 11.73
N ALA A 218 2.43 12.13 10.75
CA ALA A 218 1.39 11.48 9.97
C ALA A 218 0.60 10.47 10.82
N LEU A 219 1.28 9.69 11.66
CA LEU A 219 0.64 8.74 12.58
C LEU A 219 -0.19 9.46 13.64
N LYS A 220 0.26 10.62 14.14
CA LYS A 220 -0.54 11.49 15.03
C LYS A 220 -1.81 11.98 14.34
N ALA A 221 -1.70 12.43 13.08
CA ALA A 221 -2.86 12.85 12.32
C ALA A 221 -3.86 11.69 12.14
N GLN A 222 -3.37 10.49 11.83
CA GLN A 222 -4.19 9.28 11.75
C GLN A 222 -4.85 8.95 13.09
N ALA A 223 -4.12 9.05 14.21
CA ALA A 223 -4.65 8.76 15.54
C ALA A 223 -5.81 9.70 15.91
N VAL A 224 -5.66 11.01 15.66
CA VAL A 224 -6.72 12.00 15.91
C VAL A 224 -7.93 11.77 15.00
N ALA A 225 -7.72 11.51 13.71
CA ALA A 225 -8.80 11.22 12.77
C ALA A 225 -9.54 9.93 13.17
N ALA A 226 -8.82 8.84 13.44
CA ALA A 226 -9.39 7.56 13.84
C ALA A 226 -10.16 7.66 15.16
N ARG A 227 -9.63 8.38 16.14
CA ARG A 227 -10.32 8.64 17.41
C ARG A 227 -11.62 9.40 17.21
N THR A 228 -11.59 10.44 16.39
CA THR A 228 -12.78 11.25 16.07
C THR A 228 -13.84 10.42 15.40
N TYR A 229 -13.45 9.61 14.40
CA TYR A 229 -14.35 8.68 13.73
C TYR A 229 -14.96 7.68 14.71
N ALA A 230 -14.15 7.01 15.51
CA ALA A 230 -14.62 6.01 16.47
C ALA A 230 -15.63 6.61 17.46
N VAL A 231 -15.34 7.78 18.05
CA VAL A 231 -16.26 8.44 19.00
C VAL A 231 -17.55 8.90 18.30
N ARG A 232 -17.47 9.36 17.07
CA ARG A 232 -18.65 9.79 16.29
C ARG A 232 -19.58 8.62 15.98
N HIS A 233 -19.02 7.42 15.73
CA HIS A 233 -19.74 6.21 15.32
C HIS A 233 -20.04 5.22 16.48
N LEU A 234 -19.78 5.62 17.74
CA LEU A 234 -20.21 4.80 18.88
C LEU A 234 -21.73 4.54 18.81
N ARG A 235 -22.12 3.28 18.95
CA ARG A 235 -23.50 2.77 18.95
C ARG A 235 -24.14 2.60 17.56
N ASP A 236 -23.41 2.74 16.44
CA ASP A 236 -23.98 2.52 15.11
C ASP A 236 -24.48 1.07 14.92
N PHE A 237 -23.86 0.11 15.63
CA PHE A 237 -24.23 -1.31 15.60
C PHE A 237 -24.79 -1.82 16.94
N ILE A 238 -25.45 -0.98 17.70
CA ILE A 238 -25.92 -1.33 19.06
C ILE A 238 -26.91 -2.52 19.06
N SER A 239 -27.69 -2.69 18.00
CA SER A 239 -28.60 -3.84 17.85
C SER A 239 -27.87 -5.18 17.75
N GLU A 240 -26.61 -5.17 17.29
CA GLU A 240 -25.72 -6.34 17.23
C GLU A 240 -24.79 -6.43 18.45
N GLY A 241 -24.95 -5.55 19.43
CA GLY A 241 -24.23 -5.54 20.70
C GLY A 241 -22.91 -4.78 20.71
N TYR A 242 -22.44 -4.22 19.59
CA TYR A 242 -21.17 -3.51 19.48
C TYR A 242 -21.30 -2.08 18.92
N ASP A 243 -20.21 -1.35 18.88
CA ASP A 243 -20.18 0.04 18.46
C ASP A 243 -19.62 0.19 17.02
N ILE A 244 -18.60 -0.61 16.67
CA ILE A 244 -17.84 -0.47 15.41
C ILE A 244 -17.39 -1.84 14.90
N CYS A 245 -17.21 -1.99 13.59
CA CYS A 245 -16.72 -3.20 12.95
C CYS A 245 -15.19 -3.16 12.70
N PRO A 246 -14.48 -4.33 12.61
CA PRO A 246 -13.01 -4.39 12.57
C PRO A 246 -12.43 -4.37 11.15
N GLY A 247 -13.04 -3.68 10.18
CA GLY A 247 -12.64 -3.78 8.79
C GLY A 247 -12.89 -2.52 7.96
N PRO A 248 -12.70 -2.60 6.64
CA PRO A 248 -12.76 -1.45 5.74
C PRO A 248 -14.10 -0.71 5.69
N ALA A 249 -15.17 -1.30 6.19
CA ALA A 249 -16.47 -0.65 6.31
C ALA A 249 -16.52 0.35 7.47
N CYS A 250 -15.64 0.18 8.47
CA CYS A 250 -15.47 1.05 9.62
C CYS A 250 -14.01 1.50 9.74
N GLN A 251 -13.18 0.74 10.47
CA GLN A 251 -11.74 0.98 10.60
C GLN A 251 -11.01 -0.37 10.68
N ALA A 252 -9.85 -0.47 10.04
CA ALA A 252 -9.01 -1.66 10.18
C ALA A 252 -8.54 -1.80 11.64
N TYR A 253 -8.71 -2.99 12.22
CA TYR A 253 -8.32 -3.28 13.60
C TYR A 253 -7.68 -4.67 13.68
N ASN A 254 -6.41 -4.72 14.02
CA ASN A 254 -5.60 -5.95 14.07
C ASN A 254 -5.37 -6.47 15.50
N GLY A 255 -6.07 -5.94 16.50
CA GLY A 255 -5.88 -6.34 17.89
C GLY A 255 -4.46 -6.06 18.40
N PHE A 256 -4.06 -6.81 19.44
CA PHE A 256 -2.76 -6.63 20.11
C PHE A 256 -1.56 -6.98 19.23
N SER A 257 -1.68 -8.00 18.39
CA SER A 257 -0.59 -8.42 17.48
C SER A 257 -0.21 -7.37 16.44
N GLY A 258 -1.11 -6.42 16.16
CA GLY A 258 -0.89 -5.35 15.21
C GLY A 258 -0.17 -4.13 15.78
N GLU A 259 0.05 -4.03 17.09
CA GLU A 259 0.62 -2.86 17.74
C GLU A 259 2.09 -2.64 17.36
N ASP A 260 2.50 -1.38 17.32
CA ASP A 260 3.86 -0.94 16.99
C ASP A 260 4.26 0.26 17.84
N ASP A 261 5.53 0.34 18.24
CA ASP A 261 6.02 1.36 19.16
C ASP A 261 5.84 2.79 18.63
N LEU A 262 6.09 3.03 17.34
CA LEU A 262 6.01 4.37 16.76
C LEU A 262 4.55 4.85 16.66
N SER A 263 3.64 3.99 16.25
CA SER A 263 2.20 4.30 16.22
C SER A 263 1.64 4.45 17.62
N SER A 264 2.10 3.63 18.59
CA SER A 264 1.71 3.74 19.99
C SER A 264 2.18 5.05 20.63
N GLN A 265 3.38 5.54 20.26
CA GLN A 265 3.84 6.87 20.63
C GLN A 265 2.89 7.95 20.10
N ALA A 266 2.51 7.88 18.81
CA ALA A 266 1.62 8.85 18.19
C ALA A 266 0.23 8.89 18.85
N VAL A 267 -0.34 7.73 19.20
CA VAL A 267 -1.60 7.63 19.96
C VAL A 267 -1.47 8.31 21.31
N LYS A 268 -0.43 7.99 22.08
CA LYS A 268 -0.18 8.55 23.43
C LYS A 268 0.02 10.07 23.40
N GLU A 269 0.79 10.58 22.44
CA GLU A 269 1.07 12.02 22.33
C GLU A 269 -0.15 12.84 21.88
N THR A 270 -1.16 12.20 21.31
CA THR A 270 -2.43 12.83 20.89
C THR A 270 -3.64 12.37 21.71
N ALA A 271 -3.39 11.73 22.85
CA ALA A 271 -4.46 11.14 23.68
C ALA A 271 -5.59 12.14 23.98
N GLY A 272 -6.83 11.68 23.81
CA GLY A 272 -8.03 12.47 24.07
C GLY A 272 -8.30 13.62 23.09
N GLN A 273 -7.52 13.83 22.04
CA GLN A 273 -7.75 14.88 21.04
C GLN A 273 -8.69 14.40 19.94
N VAL A 274 -9.68 15.23 19.60
CA VAL A 274 -10.66 14.97 18.55
C VAL A 274 -10.87 16.20 17.65
N LEU A 275 -11.42 15.97 16.46
CA LEU A 275 -11.77 17.01 15.50
C LEU A 275 -13.22 17.45 15.65
N THR A 276 -13.43 18.75 15.68
CA THR A 276 -14.76 19.36 15.71
C THR A 276 -14.92 20.42 14.62
N TYR A 277 -16.15 20.57 14.17
CA TYR A 277 -16.59 21.68 13.35
C TYR A 277 -17.73 22.40 14.08
N GLN A 278 -17.55 23.67 14.39
CA GLN A 278 -18.52 24.45 15.22
C GLN A 278 -18.89 23.74 16.55
N GLY A 279 -17.88 23.14 17.21
CA GLY A 279 -18.05 22.46 18.50
C GLY A 279 -18.66 21.06 18.44
N LYS A 280 -19.04 20.56 17.25
CA LYS A 280 -19.58 19.21 17.04
C LYS A 280 -18.53 18.29 16.43
N LEU A 281 -18.50 17.01 16.87
CA LEU A 281 -17.64 16.00 16.27
C LEU A 281 -17.91 15.86 14.78
N ILE A 282 -16.84 15.87 13.98
CA ILE A 282 -16.94 15.62 12.54
C ILE A 282 -17.03 14.12 12.24
N ASP A 283 -17.51 13.77 11.07
CA ASP A 283 -17.32 12.47 10.48
C ASP A 283 -15.94 12.46 9.79
N ALA A 284 -14.91 12.01 10.50
CA ALA A 284 -13.51 12.12 10.10
C ALA A 284 -13.15 11.03 9.09
N LEU A 285 -13.76 11.04 7.90
CA LEU A 285 -13.48 10.10 6.82
C LEU A 285 -12.04 10.24 6.34
N TYR A 286 -11.39 9.12 6.05
CA TYR A 286 -10.04 9.09 5.50
C TYR A 286 -9.87 8.03 4.41
N THR A 287 -8.94 8.25 3.51
CA THR A 287 -8.67 7.42 2.33
C THR A 287 -7.17 7.13 2.21
N SER A 288 -6.80 5.98 1.68
CA SER A 288 -5.39 5.61 1.55
C SER A 288 -4.61 6.59 0.67
N THR A 289 -5.03 6.75 -0.59
CA THR A 289 -4.34 7.55 -1.61
C THR A 289 -5.36 8.38 -2.38
N CYS A 290 -5.22 9.69 -2.42
CA CYS A 290 -6.18 10.57 -3.09
C CYS A 290 -5.84 10.86 -4.56
N GLY A 291 -4.65 10.47 -5.05
CA GLY A 291 -4.22 10.72 -6.42
C GLY A 291 -3.87 12.20 -6.72
N GLY A 292 -3.49 12.96 -5.69
CA GLY A 292 -3.11 14.37 -5.77
C GLY A 292 -4.19 15.37 -5.37
N GLU A 293 -5.44 14.94 -5.21
CA GLU A 293 -6.54 15.80 -4.73
C GLU A 293 -7.68 14.95 -4.16
N THR A 294 -8.28 15.37 -3.04
CA THR A 294 -9.51 14.78 -2.51
C THR A 294 -10.74 15.38 -3.18
N SER A 295 -11.92 14.79 -2.99
CA SER A 295 -13.19 15.27 -3.51
C SER A 295 -14.08 15.85 -2.41
N ASP A 296 -15.10 16.61 -2.81
CA ASP A 296 -16.24 16.94 -1.94
C ASP A 296 -17.02 15.66 -1.61
N VAL A 297 -17.52 15.56 -0.39
CA VAL A 297 -18.19 14.34 0.10
C VAL A 297 -19.35 13.87 -0.79
N GLY A 298 -20.11 14.79 -1.36
CA GLY A 298 -21.27 14.50 -2.22
C GLY A 298 -20.92 13.73 -3.50
N THR A 299 -19.66 13.77 -3.96
CA THR A 299 -19.18 13.00 -5.12
C THR A 299 -19.27 11.50 -4.89
N MET A 300 -18.84 11.05 -3.73
CA MET A 300 -18.76 9.62 -3.39
C MET A 300 -19.92 9.13 -2.54
N PHE A 301 -20.55 10.04 -1.79
CA PHE A 301 -21.69 9.80 -0.92
C PHE A 301 -22.85 10.73 -1.32
N PRO A 302 -23.63 10.37 -2.35
CA PRO A 302 -24.71 11.22 -2.88
C PRO A 302 -25.68 11.67 -1.79
N GLY A 303 -26.02 12.96 -1.78
CA GLY A 303 -26.90 13.55 -0.77
C GLY A 303 -26.19 14.08 0.48
N ARG A 304 -24.92 13.80 0.70
CA ARG A 304 -24.14 14.39 1.79
C ARG A 304 -23.57 15.76 1.42
N THR A 305 -23.53 16.68 2.41
CA THR A 305 -23.07 18.06 2.22
C THR A 305 -22.24 18.56 3.40
N ASP A 306 -21.44 17.69 4.00
CA ASP A 306 -20.62 18.00 5.18
C ASP A 306 -19.65 19.15 4.86
N PRO A 307 -19.74 20.30 5.55
CA PRO A 307 -19.02 21.52 5.18
C PRO A 307 -17.49 21.41 5.40
N TYR A 308 -17.05 20.45 6.18
CA TYR A 308 -15.65 20.18 6.49
C TYR A 308 -15.03 19.10 5.58
N LEU A 309 -15.81 18.33 4.82
CA LEU A 309 -15.35 17.32 3.86
C LEU A 309 -15.33 17.89 2.45
N LYS A 310 -14.43 18.84 2.25
CA LYS A 310 -14.23 19.56 0.99
C LYS A 310 -13.00 19.06 0.25
N ARG A 311 -12.96 19.34 -1.03
CA ARG A 311 -11.82 19.12 -1.89
C ARG A 311 -10.57 19.78 -1.33
N ALA A 312 -9.48 19.03 -1.20
CA ALA A 312 -8.19 19.51 -0.75
C ALA A 312 -7.09 19.04 -1.70
N ARG A 313 -6.22 19.95 -2.12
CA ARG A 313 -5.09 19.63 -3.00
C ARG A 313 -3.99 18.94 -2.19
N CYS A 314 -3.50 17.82 -2.67
CA CYS A 314 -2.44 17.02 -2.08
C CYS A 314 -1.17 17.10 -2.95
N VAL A 315 -0.74 18.33 -3.26
CA VAL A 315 0.34 18.60 -4.24
C VAL A 315 1.44 19.43 -3.62
N GLU A 316 2.69 18.99 -3.80
CA GLU A 316 3.89 19.72 -3.47
C GLU A 316 4.27 20.64 -4.64
N LEU A 317 4.40 21.91 -4.40
CA LEU A 317 4.81 22.89 -5.42
C LEU A 317 6.20 23.49 -5.15
N ASP A 318 6.73 23.31 -3.94
CA ASP A 318 7.99 23.93 -3.52
C ASP A 318 9.17 23.03 -3.90
N MET A 319 9.74 23.26 -5.09
CA MET A 319 11.02 22.69 -5.47
C MET A 319 12.15 23.54 -4.87
N VAL A 320 13.16 22.86 -4.35
CA VAL A 320 14.45 23.46 -4.01
C VAL A 320 15.46 23.19 -5.12
N THR A 321 16.54 23.96 -5.18
CA THR A 321 17.61 23.72 -6.15
C THR A 321 18.93 23.47 -5.45
N ILE A 322 19.75 22.60 -6.04
CA ILE A 322 21.15 22.44 -5.66
C ILE A 322 22.03 22.92 -6.81
N ALA A 323 23.05 23.73 -6.47
CA ALA A 323 24.00 24.22 -7.45
C ALA A 323 24.81 23.06 -8.05
N GLY A 324 24.63 22.82 -9.33
CA GLY A 324 25.42 21.90 -10.14
C GLY A 324 26.59 22.64 -10.80
N ARG A 325 27.20 22.01 -11.83
CA ARG A 325 28.35 22.59 -12.53
C ARG A 325 27.96 23.42 -13.75
N ALA A 326 27.17 22.81 -14.63
CA ALA A 326 26.72 23.42 -15.88
C ALA A 326 25.50 22.64 -16.44
N ASP A 327 24.79 23.29 -17.36
CA ASP A 327 23.76 22.58 -18.14
C ASP A 327 24.42 21.69 -19.18
N SER A 328 23.96 20.46 -19.27
CA SER A 328 24.35 19.50 -20.31
C SER A 328 23.18 19.16 -21.20
N GLY A 329 23.41 18.58 -22.36
CA GLY A 329 22.41 17.82 -23.09
C GLY A 329 22.05 16.54 -22.30
N VAL A 330 21.17 15.71 -22.88
CA VAL A 330 20.87 14.38 -22.34
C VAL A 330 22.14 13.53 -22.41
N LEU A 331 22.48 12.89 -21.30
CA LEU A 331 23.65 12.04 -21.16
C LEU A 331 23.24 10.58 -21.23
N THR A 332 24.10 9.74 -21.77
CA THR A 332 24.03 8.30 -21.57
C THR A 332 24.57 7.94 -20.19
N GLU A 333 24.23 6.76 -19.68
CA GLU A 333 24.79 6.21 -18.43
C GLU A 333 26.33 6.14 -18.50
N GLN A 334 26.87 5.80 -19.69
CA GLN A 334 28.30 5.77 -19.94
C GLN A 334 28.95 7.16 -19.77
N GLN A 335 28.34 8.21 -20.31
CA GLN A 335 28.83 9.58 -20.19
C GLN A 335 28.77 10.09 -18.75
N ALA A 336 27.71 9.76 -18.01
CA ALA A 336 27.61 10.12 -16.59
C ALA A 336 28.66 9.37 -15.75
N SER A 337 28.83 8.07 -15.99
CA SER A 337 29.87 7.25 -15.35
C SER A 337 31.28 7.78 -15.63
N ALA A 338 31.55 8.21 -16.86
CA ALA A 338 32.80 8.82 -17.24
C ALA A 338 33.09 10.13 -16.47
N ARG A 339 32.06 11.00 -16.28
CA ARG A 339 32.20 12.23 -15.50
C ARG A 339 32.44 11.95 -14.02
N MET A 340 31.83 10.91 -13.45
CA MET A 340 32.12 10.47 -12.08
C MET A 340 33.58 10.06 -11.92
N PHE A 341 34.09 9.24 -12.85
CA PHE A 341 35.50 8.82 -12.82
C PHE A 341 36.46 10.02 -12.97
N ALA A 342 36.20 10.91 -13.92
CA ALA A 342 37.01 12.09 -14.12
C ALA A 342 37.12 12.94 -12.84
N THR A 343 36.01 13.13 -12.13
CA THR A 343 35.97 13.84 -10.85
C THR A 343 36.77 13.13 -9.77
N LEU A 344 36.57 11.80 -9.62
CA LEU A 344 37.26 10.99 -8.62
C LEU A 344 38.76 10.94 -8.85
N ALA A 345 39.19 10.79 -10.11
CA ALA A 345 40.58 10.72 -10.52
C ALA A 345 41.28 12.09 -10.69
N ASN A 346 40.50 13.17 -10.50
CA ASN A 346 40.98 14.53 -10.76
C ASN A 346 41.57 14.70 -12.17
N LEU A 347 40.88 14.13 -13.17
CA LEU A 347 41.26 14.19 -14.58
C LEU A 347 40.37 15.16 -15.34
N PRO A 348 40.85 15.77 -16.45
CA PRO A 348 40.01 16.63 -17.26
C PRO A 348 38.90 15.82 -17.94
N GLU A 349 37.70 16.35 -17.93
CA GLU A 349 36.56 15.74 -18.66
C GLU A 349 36.73 15.84 -20.18
N GLN A 350 37.42 16.87 -20.66
CA GLN A 350 37.75 17.05 -22.05
C GLN A 350 39.24 17.42 -22.16
N PRO A 351 40.14 16.44 -22.27
CA PRO A 351 41.55 16.72 -22.50
C PRO A 351 41.76 17.33 -23.89
N ALA A 352 42.74 18.15 -23.99
CA ALA A 352 43.11 18.80 -25.27
C ALA A 352 43.56 17.78 -26.35
N SER A 353 44.03 16.62 -25.92
CA SER A 353 44.38 15.47 -26.75
C SER A 353 43.87 14.19 -26.14
N TRP A 354 43.71 13.16 -26.96
CA TRP A 354 43.35 11.82 -26.50
C TRP A 354 44.20 10.79 -27.23
N ALA A 355 45.24 10.33 -26.58
CA ALA A 355 46.26 9.44 -27.12
C ALA A 355 46.69 8.39 -26.08
N ALA A 356 47.59 7.50 -26.43
CA ALA A 356 48.07 6.44 -25.54
C ALA A 356 48.57 6.92 -24.14
N PRO A 357 49.28 8.05 -24.02
CA PRO A 357 49.65 8.56 -22.70
C PRO A 357 48.47 8.99 -21.83
N ASP A 358 47.36 9.48 -22.44
CA ASP A 358 46.17 9.87 -21.71
C ASP A 358 45.42 8.61 -21.20
N VAL A 359 45.37 7.54 -22.00
CA VAL A 359 44.85 6.23 -21.62
C VAL A 359 45.65 5.68 -20.45
N GLU A 360 46.98 5.67 -20.56
CA GLU A 360 47.88 5.21 -19.50
C GLU A 360 47.64 6.00 -18.20
N ARG A 361 47.61 7.30 -18.25
CA ARG A 361 47.36 8.16 -17.08
C ARG A 361 46.03 7.84 -16.40
N ALA A 362 44.96 7.63 -17.16
CA ALA A 362 43.65 7.26 -16.61
C ALA A 362 43.67 5.90 -15.87
N VAL A 363 44.35 4.90 -16.44
CA VAL A 363 44.50 3.58 -15.82
C VAL A 363 45.33 3.65 -14.57
N LEU A 364 46.45 4.36 -14.58
CA LEU A 364 47.30 4.55 -13.40
C LEU A 364 46.59 5.23 -12.25
N GLU A 365 45.75 6.24 -12.56
CA GLU A 365 44.93 6.88 -11.52
C GLU A 365 43.87 5.88 -10.94
N ALA A 366 43.25 5.03 -11.77
CA ALA A 366 42.35 4.01 -11.28
C ALA A 366 43.07 2.98 -10.37
N GLN A 367 44.29 2.57 -10.75
CA GLN A 367 45.12 1.68 -9.90
C GLN A 367 45.45 2.35 -8.57
N ARG A 368 45.90 3.60 -8.59
CA ARG A 368 46.20 4.39 -7.39
C ARG A 368 44.99 4.48 -6.46
N LEU A 369 43.79 4.69 -7.00
CA LEU A 369 42.55 4.72 -6.25
C LEU A 369 42.17 3.38 -5.67
N LEU A 370 42.61 2.26 -6.25
CA LEU A 370 42.43 0.92 -5.68
C LEU A 370 43.48 0.57 -4.64
N GLY A 371 44.51 1.38 -4.47
CA GLY A 371 45.66 1.03 -3.66
C GLY A 371 46.46 -0.18 -4.21
N ALA A 372 46.27 -0.48 -5.50
CA ALA A 372 46.96 -1.56 -6.17
C ALA A 372 48.44 -1.17 -6.38
N PRO A 373 49.40 -2.12 -6.19
CA PRO A 373 50.81 -1.87 -6.47
C PRO A 373 50.99 -1.55 -7.96
N GLU A 374 51.94 -0.64 -8.28
CA GLU A 374 52.39 -0.47 -9.65
C GLU A 374 52.89 -1.81 -10.17
N THR A 375 52.37 -2.23 -11.32
CA THR A 375 52.75 -3.50 -11.95
C THR A 375 53.75 -3.23 -13.07
N ASP A 376 54.75 -4.15 -13.22
CA ASP A 376 55.68 -4.15 -14.35
C ASP A 376 55.03 -4.61 -15.68
N LEU A 377 53.71 -4.64 -15.75
CA LEU A 377 52.98 -5.04 -16.95
C LEU A 377 53.26 -4.05 -18.09
N ALA A 378 53.48 -4.55 -19.28
CA ALA A 378 53.67 -3.73 -20.47
C ALA A 378 52.44 -2.84 -20.69
N ARG A 379 52.68 -1.55 -20.70
CA ARG A 379 51.63 -0.51 -20.91
C ARG A 379 50.96 -0.67 -22.28
N PRO A 380 49.72 -0.17 -22.47
CA PRO A 380 49.06 -0.28 -23.76
C PRO A 380 49.88 0.46 -24.80
N ALA A 381 50.31 -0.25 -25.85
CA ALA A 381 51.15 0.29 -26.91
C ALA A 381 50.43 1.36 -27.75
N SER A 382 49.12 1.42 -27.65
CA SER A 382 48.29 2.34 -28.41
C SER A 382 46.91 2.63 -27.68
N SER A 383 46.15 3.57 -28.18
CA SER A 383 44.79 3.84 -27.73
C SER A 383 43.79 2.90 -28.41
N ARG A 384 44.20 1.85 -29.13
CA ARG A 384 43.32 0.87 -29.75
C ARG A 384 42.53 0.12 -28.68
N ARG A 385 41.22 -0.01 -28.88
CA ARG A 385 40.31 -0.60 -27.89
C ARG A 385 40.76 -2.00 -27.44
N GLY A 386 41.13 -2.87 -28.37
CA GLY A 386 41.61 -4.21 -28.08
C GLY A 386 42.86 -4.23 -27.17
N ASP A 387 43.82 -3.31 -27.42
CA ASP A 387 45.04 -3.19 -26.60
C ASP A 387 44.72 -2.74 -25.16
N VAL A 388 43.80 -1.79 -25.04
CA VAL A 388 43.35 -1.27 -23.75
C VAL A 388 42.55 -2.31 -22.95
N LEU A 389 41.60 -3.02 -23.58
CA LEU A 389 40.85 -4.10 -22.92
C LEU A 389 41.74 -5.24 -22.46
N ARG A 390 42.72 -5.62 -23.28
CA ARG A 390 43.70 -6.62 -22.94
C ARG A 390 44.59 -6.19 -21.76
N TYR A 391 45.01 -4.92 -21.76
CA TYR A 391 45.79 -4.36 -20.64
C TYR A 391 44.97 -4.35 -19.33
N LEU A 392 43.74 -3.87 -19.35
CA LEU A 392 42.83 -3.90 -18.20
C LEU A 392 42.62 -5.37 -17.70
N ALA A 393 42.41 -6.26 -18.61
CA ALA A 393 42.26 -7.69 -18.29
C ALA A 393 43.53 -8.27 -17.63
N SER A 394 44.69 -7.86 -18.09
CA SER A 394 45.98 -8.28 -17.49
C SER A 394 46.17 -7.76 -16.06
N LEU A 395 45.77 -6.49 -15.82
CA LEU A 395 45.78 -5.88 -14.47
C LEU A 395 44.92 -6.66 -13.48
N LEU A 396 43.82 -7.25 -13.95
CA LEU A 396 42.87 -8.06 -13.18
C LEU A 396 43.30 -9.53 -13.04
N GLN A 397 44.53 -9.87 -13.42
CA GLN A 397 45.05 -11.24 -13.45
C GLN A 397 44.18 -12.16 -14.34
N LEU A 398 43.77 -11.66 -15.49
CA LEU A 398 42.86 -12.32 -16.39
C LEU A 398 43.28 -13.72 -16.76
N ASP A 399 44.57 -13.92 -17.08
CA ASP A 399 45.09 -15.21 -17.55
C ASP A 399 44.80 -16.35 -16.57
N GLN A 400 44.77 -16.08 -15.29
CA GLN A 400 44.43 -17.05 -14.27
C GLN A 400 42.93 -17.20 -14.07
N LYS A 401 42.22 -16.07 -13.97
CA LYS A 401 40.76 -16.03 -13.76
C LYS A 401 39.99 -16.51 -15.01
N ALA A 402 40.40 -16.10 -16.20
CA ALA A 402 39.75 -16.46 -17.43
C ALA A 402 39.87 -17.99 -17.73
N ARG A 403 40.96 -18.63 -17.36
CA ARG A 403 41.12 -20.09 -17.50
C ARG A 403 40.07 -20.88 -16.73
N VAL A 404 39.57 -20.31 -15.66
CA VAL A 404 38.59 -20.96 -14.77
C VAL A 404 37.17 -20.50 -15.06
N THR A 405 37.00 -19.24 -15.45
CA THR A 405 35.67 -18.57 -15.53
C THR A 405 35.17 -18.40 -16.94
N THR A 406 36.01 -18.60 -17.97
CA THR A 406 35.65 -18.34 -19.37
C THR A 406 36.01 -19.52 -20.25
N LEU A 407 35.05 -20.07 -20.98
CA LEU A 407 35.26 -21.11 -21.96
C LEU A 407 35.71 -20.48 -23.30
N PRO A 408 36.52 -21.19 -24.11
CA PRO A 408 36.84 -20.74 -25.46
C PRO A 408 35.59 -20.44 -26.32
N GLU A 409 34.53 -21.21 -26.09
CA GLU A 409 33.25 -21.11 -26.78
C GLU A 409 32.49 -19.82 -26.38
N ASP A 410 32.72 -19.25 -25.20
CA ASP A 410 32.09 -18.00 -24.77
C ASP A 410 32.39 -16.86 -25.73
N ARG A 411 33.56 -16.82 -26.33
CA ARG A 411 33.92 -15.84 -27.35
C ARG A 411 33.00 -15.89 -28.58
N ARG A 412 32.69 -17.10 -29.05
CA ARG A 412 31.76 -17.29 -30.16
C ARG A 412 30.30 -17.00 -29.78
N TYR A 413 29.96 -17.30 -28.55
CA TYR A 413 28.63 -17.04 -28.03
C TYR A 413 28.37 -15.53 -27.87
N PHE A 414 29.33 -14.79 -27.30
CA PHE A 414 29.19 -13.36 -27.11
C PHE A 414 29.44 -12.51 -28.35
N PHE A 415 30.30 -13.00 -29.26
CA PHE A 415 30.68 -12.30 -30.50
C PHE A 415 30.37 -13.14 -31.77
N PRO A 416 29.11 -13.46 -32.00
CA PRO A 416 28.75 -14.43 -33.06
C PRO A 416 29.04 -13.91 -34.49
N GLN A 417 29.17 -12.60 -34.67
CA GLN A 417 29.38 -11.96 -35.98
C GLN A 417 30.85 -11.62 -36.25
N THR A 418 31.77 -11.92 -35.34
CA THR A 418 33.17 -11.63 -35.60
C THR A 418 33.85 -12.66 -36.45
N ALA A 419 34.71 -12.19 -37.40
CA ALA A 419 35.48 -13.05 -38.29
C ALA A 419 36.65 -13.77 -37.62
N ALA A 420 37.14 -13.24 -36.48
CA ALA A 420 38.32 -13.75 -35.79
C ALA A 420 38.14 -13.83 -34.25
N PRO A 421 37.19 -14.68 -33.77
CA PRO A 421 36.89 -14.75 -32.33
C PRO A 421 38.07 -15.33 -31.49
N GLU A 422 39.08 -15.89 -32.11
CA GLU A 422 40.23 -16.46 -31.44
C GLU A 422 41.22 -15.44 -30.89
N GLN A 423 41.11 -14.18 -31.29
CA GLN A 423 41.96 -13.09 -30.80
C GLN A 423 41.84 -12.93 -29.27
N GLN A 424 42.95 -12.67 -28.58
CA GLN A 424 42.99 -12.52 -27.11
C GLN A 424 42.18 -11.34 -26.62
N GLU A 425 42.00 -10.32 -27.46
CA GLU A 425 41.19 -9.13 -27.20
C GLU A 425 39.72 -9.49 -26.99
N TYR A 426 39.16 -10.47 -27.73
CA TYR A 426 37.80 -10.96 -27.53
C TYR A 426 37.66 -11.76 -26.25
N LEU A 427 38.73 -12.49 -25.82
CA LEU A 427 38.73 -13.15 -24.53
C LEU A 427 38.72 -12.11 -23.41
N ALA A 428 39.52 -11.06 -23.51
CA ALA A 428 39.56 -9.95 -22.56
C ALA A 428 38.18 -9.26 -22.49
N ALA A 429 37.57 -8.95 -23.61
CA ALA A 429 36.22 -8.35 -23.67
C ALA A 429 35.17 -9.25 -23.02
N ALA A 430 35.14 -10.54 -23.34
CA ALA A 430 34.22 -11.51 -22.75
C ALA A 430 34.34 -11.61 -21.23
N PHE A 431 35.58 -11.61 -20.74
CA PHE A 431 35.84 -11.60 -19.30
C PHE A 431 35.37 -10.33 -18.61
N LEU A 432 35.75 -9.17 -19.11
CA LEU A 432 35.34 -7.87 -18.56
C LEU A 432 33.83 -7.72 -18.54
N MET A 433 33.15 -8.30 -19.56
CA MET A 433 31.68 -8.31 -19.60
C MET A 433 31.07 -9.23 -18.53
N LYS A 434 31.61 -10.45 -18.34
CA LYS A 434 31.16 -11.37 -17.29
C LYS A 434 31.25 -10.76 -15.89
N PHE A 435 32.21 -9.91 -15.66
CA PHE A 435 32.42 -9.21 -14.38
C PHE A 435 31.78 -7.82 -14.33
N GLY A 436 30.88 -7.49 -15.25
CA GLY A 436 30.11 -6.22 -15.20
C GLY A 436 30.93 -4.96 -15.45
N ILE A 437 32.21 -5.10 -15.86
CA ILE A 437 33.11 -3.97 -16.14
C ILE A 437 32.84 -3.41 -17.52
N LEU A 438 32.72 -4.28 -18.53
CA LEU A 438 32.34 -3.90 -19.89
C LEU A 438 30.81 -4.08 -20.06
N PRO A 439 30.04 -3.03 -20.39
CA PRO A 439 28.62 -3.16 -20.67
C PRO A 439 28.33 -4.12 -21.84
N ALA A 440 27.24 -4.90 -21.74
CA ALA A 440 26.85 -5.84 -22.80
C ALA A 440 26.15 -5.15 -24.01
N GLN A 441 25.86 -3.85 -23.91
CA GLN A 441 25.22 -3.10 -25.00
C GLN A 441 26.17 -2.97 -26.21
N ASP A 442 25.67 -3.26 -27.40
CA ASP A 442 26.38 -3.20 -28.69
C ASP A 442 27.65 -4.08 -28.78
N ILE A 443 27.79 -5.08 -27.95
CA ILE A 443 28.99 -5.90 -27.84
C ILE A 443 29.27 -6.74 -29.10
N ASP A 444 28.21 -7.15 -29.79
CA ASP A 444 28.29 -7.88 -31.05
C ASP A 444 28.84 -7.06 -32.23
N ARG A 445 28.95 -5.74 -32.06
CA ARG A 445 29.49 -4.77 -33.01
C ARG A 445 30.77 -4.09 -32.53
N ILE A 446 31.41 -4.61 -31.46
CA ILE A 446 32.60 -3.98 -30.90
C ILE A 446 33.75 -3.97 -31.89
N ASP A 447 34.22 -2.81 -32.31
CA ASP A 447 35.40 -2.65 -33.15
C ASP A 447 36.66 -2.56 -32.23
N LEU A 448 37.37 -3.66 -32.13
CA LEU A 448 38.61 -3.74 -31.33
C LEU A 448 39.79 -2.98 -31.93
N ASN A 449 39.72 -2.62 -33.23
CA ASN A 449 40.77 -1.91 -33.93
C ASN A 449 40.63 -0.38 -33.81
N ALA A 450 39.43 0.11 -33.53
CA ALA A 450 39.21 1.53 -33.30
C ALA A 450 39.90 2.02 -32.03
N ALA A 451 40.24 3.31 -31.98
CA ALA A 451 40.68 3.98 -30.76
C ALA A 451 39.52 3.94 -29.75
N ILE A 452 39.82 3.61 -28.47
CA ILE A 452 38.82 3.62 -27.42
C ILE A 452 38.42 5.08 -27.13
N PRO A 453 37.14 5.45 -27.17
CA PRO A 453 36.71 6.76 -26.77
C PRO A 453 36.98 7.00 -25.28
N ARG A 454 37.31 8.23 -24.92
CA ARG A 454 37.57 8.62 -23.53
C ARG A 454 36.42 8.24 -22.61
N ASP A 455 35.18 8.57 -23.00
CA ASP A 455 34.00 8.32 -22.16
C ASP A 455 33.78 6.82 -21.94
N GLU A 456 34.12 5.98 -22.92
CA GLU A 456 34.10 4.51 -22.80
C GLU A 456 35.15 4.04 -21.79
N LEU A 457 36.39 4.49 -21.91
CA LEU A 457 37.44 4.11 -20.97
C LEU A 457 37.14 4.57 -19.53
N TYR A 458 36.72 5.82 -19.36
CA TYR A 458 36.41 6.36 -18.04
C TYR A 458 35.23 5.62 -17.40
N ALA A 459 34.23 5.24 -18.17
CA ALA A 459 33.12 4.43 -17.68
C ALA A 459 33.56 3.02 -17.28
N LEU A 460 34.43 2.38 -18.06
CA LEU A 460 35.01 1.08 -17.72
C LEU A 460 35.81 1.15 -16.41
N LEU A 461 36.64 2.18 -16.25
CA LEU A 461 37.42 2.39 -15.04
C LEU A 461 36.53 2.69 -13.83
N ASN A 462 35.45 3.44 -14.00
CA ASN A 462 34.45 3.67 -12.96
C ASN A 462 33.77 2.36 -12.54
N SER A 463 33.38 1.52 -13.49
CA SER A 463 32.79 0.20 -13.21
C SER A 463 33.78 -0.70 -12.47
N TRP A 464 35.05 -0.68 -12.87
CA TRP A 464 36.09 -1.42 -12.20
C TRP A 464 36.29 -0.98 -10.74
N LEU A 465 36.29 0.33 -10.46
CA LEU A 465 36.37 0.88 -9.10
C LEU A 465 35.16 0.49 -8.25
N ARG A 466 33.96 0.42 -8.83
CA ARG A 466 32.73 -0.01 -8.15
C ARG A 466 32.78 -1.50 -7.78
N GLU A 467 33.19 -2.35 -8.69
CA GLU A 467 33.33 -3.80 -8.45
C GLU A 467 34.33 -4.14 -7.34
N HIS A 468 35.24 -3.21 -7.03
CA HIS A 468 36.24 -3.37 -5.97
C HIS A 468 35.96 -2.49 -4.74
N ASP A 469 34.71 -2.06 -4.55
CA ASP A 469 34.25 -1.23 -3.41
C ASP A 469 35.02 0.10 -3.21
N ALA A 470 35.81 0.54 -4.20
CA ALA A 470 36.48 1.84 -4.17
C ALA A 470 35.50 3.00 -4.34
N ILE A 471 34.33 2.72 -4.90
CA ILE A 471 33.19 3.64 -4.96
C ILE A 471 32.01 2.95 -4.26
N GLN A 472 31.54 3.55 -3.19
CA GLN A 472 30.36 3.09 -2.45
C GLN A 472 29.15 3.94 -2.85
N GLU A 473 27.96 3.35 -2.78
CA GLU A 473 26.72 4.04 -3.05
C GLU A 473 25.89 4.19 -1.76
N ALA A 474 25.55 5.43 -1.43
CA ALA A 474 24.58 5.72 -0.40
C ALA A 474 23.27 6.15 -1.07
N THR A 475 22.17 5.47 -0.74
CA THR A 475 20.86 5.75 -1.33
C THR A 475 19.83 6.08 -0.26
N GLY A 476 18.91 7.00 -0.56
CA GLY A 476 17.83 7.37 0.35
C GLY A 476 16.92 8.44 -0.24
N LYS A 477 15.87 8.81 0.53
CA LYS A 477 15.02 9.96 0.21
C LYS A 477 15.69 11.24 0.71
N ILE A 478 15.70 12.31 -0.07
CA ILE A 478 16.20 13.61 0.35
C ILE A 478 15.29 14.16 1.44
N LEU A 479 15.82 14.28 2.65
CA LEU A 479 15.10 14.85 3.80
C LEU A 479 15.25 16.37 3.86
N SER A 480 16.45 16.87 3.62
CA SER A 480 16.72 18.31 3.54
C SER A 480 17.88 18.61 2.61
N LEU A 481 17.86 19.84 2.10
CA LEU A 481 18.88 20.37 1.22
C LEU A 481 19.15 21.83 1.58
N THR A 482 20.40 22.16 1.88
CA THR A 482 20.82 23.53 2.21
C THR A 482 22.16 23.81 1.53
N GLY A 483 22.14 24.61 0.48
CA GLY A 483 23.29 24.79 -0.39
C GLY A 483 23.72 23.46 -0.99
N ARG A 484 24.93 23.01 -0.72
CA ARG A 484 25.45 21.69 -1.16
C ARG A 484 25.45 20.62 -0.05
N ASN A 485 24.80 20.89 1.08
CA ASN A 485 24.59 19.91 2.14
C ASN A 485 23.27 19.16 1.90
N VAL A 486 23.37 17.85 1.80
CA VAL A 486 22.26 16.94 1.54
C VAL A 486 22.09 15.99 2.71
N VAL A 487 20.88 15.84 3.22
CA VAL A 487 20.53 14.85 4.21
C VAL A 487 19.62 13.81 3.55
N LEU A 488 20.05 12.55 3.59
CA LEU A 488 19.26 11.43 3.10
C LEU A 488 18.66 10.65 4.27
N LYS A 489 17.44 10.15 4.12
CA LYS A 489 16.78 9.21 5.03
C LYS A 489 16.64 7.85 4.35
N ALA A 490 17.16 6.80 4.98
CA ALA A 490 17.04 5.41 4.52
C ALA A 490 16.84 4.48 5.72
N ALA A 491 15.80 3.65 5.69
CA ALA A 491 15.48 2.67 6.75
C ALA A 491 15.50 3.30 8.16
N GLY A 492 14.86 4.47 8.32
CA GLY A 492 14.79 5.21 9.60
C GLY A 492 16.06 5.93 10.03
N LYS A 493 17.19 5.74 9.31
CA LYS A 493 18.47 6.39 9.61
C LYS A 493 18.73 7.57 8.68
N THR A 494 19.36 8.62 9.21
CA THR A 494 19.78 9.77 8.44
C THR A 494 21.27 9.75 8.16
N GLN A 495 21.65 10.14 6.94
CA GLN A 495 23.03 10.31 6.51
C GLN A 495 23.19 11.74 5.95
N LYS A 496 24.30 12.40 6.31
CA LYS A 496 24.60 13.78 5.89
C LYS A 496 25.78 13.77 4.96
N PHE A 497 25.67 14.48 3.85
CA PHE A 497 26.71 14.62 2.83
C PHE A 497 26.91 16.08 2.49
N THR A 498 28.17 16.50 2.37
CA THR A 498 28.56 17.81 1.81
C THR A 498 29.18 17.55 0.44
N LEU A 499 28.52 18.00 -0.61
CA LEU A 499 29.02 17.91 -1.97
C LEU A 499 30.03 19.05 -2.21
N LEU A 500 31.27 18.71 -2.54
CA LEU A 500 32.29 19.69 -2.87
C LEU A 500 31.97 20.38 -4.20
N ASP A 501 32.57 21.57 -4.42
CA ASP A 501 32.48 22.25 -5.71
C ASP A 501 33.11 21.37 -6.79
N GLY A 502 32.51 21.38 -7.98
CA GLY A 502 32.95 20.53 -9.08
C GLY A 502 32.41 19.09 -9.08
N VAL A 503 31.79 18.63 -8.01
CA VAL A 503 31.10 17.31 -7.99
C VAL A 503 29.90 17.37 -8.93
N PRO A 504 29.80 16.45 -9.92
CA PRO A 504 28.65 16.36 -10.83
C PRO A 504 27.37 15.95 -10.10
N ILE A 505 26.28 16.65 -10.41
CA ILE A 505 24.96 16.35 -9.90
C ILE A 505 24.03 16.16 -11.09
N PHE A 506 23.54 14.94 -11.23
CA PHE A 506 22.66 14.57 -12.33
C PHE A 506 21.22 14.52 -11.84
N ARG A 507 20.29 14.90 -12.70
CA ARG A 507 18.86 14.63 -12.52
C ARG A 507 18.44 13.54 -13.49
N ARG A 508 17.82 12.49 -12.96
CA ARG A 508 17.23 11.41 -13.72
C ARG A 508 15.71 11.57 -13.77
N LEU A 509 15.15 11.52 -14.96
CA LEU A 509 13.70 11.50 -15.20
C LEU A 509 13.39 10.38 -16.20
N GLY A 510 12.85 9.25 -15.70
CA GLY A 510 12.76 8.03 -16.48
C GLY A 510 14.14 7.51 -16.85
N ASP A 511 14.38 7.32 -18.14
CA ASP A 511 15.66 6.93 -18.74
C ASP A 511 16.56 8.12 -19.10
N ARG A 512 16.06 9.35 -18.97
CA ARG A 512 16.82 10.58 -19.27
C ARG A 512 17.67 10.99 -18.08
N LEU A 513 18.96 11.11 -18.30
CA LEU A 513 19.94 11.61 -17.35
C LEU A 513 20.53 12.92 -17.87
N GLN A 514 20.57 13.95 -17.02
CA GLN A 514 21.05 15.28 -17.43
C GLN A 514 21.68 16.00 -16.23
N GLU A 515 22.73 16.78 -16.49
CA GLU A 515 23.34 17.71 -15.54
C GLU A 515 22.77 19.11 -15.75
N TYR A 516 22.54 19.83 -14.67
CA TYR A 516 22.02 21.21 -14.70
C TYR A 516 22.90 22.14 -13.86
N ALA A 517 22.99 23.39 -14.23
CA ALA A 517 23.61 24.42 -13.41
C ALA A 517 22.83 24.65 -12.10
N GLN A 518 21.51 24.47 -12.16
CA GLN A 518 20.62 24.46 -11.00
C GLN A 518 19.75 23.22 -11.08
N VAL A 519 20.09 22.20 -10.30
CA VAL A 519 19.37 20.92 -10.31
C VAL A 519 18.08 21.06 -9.49
N PRO A 520 16.89 20.98 -10.09
CA PRO A 520 15.63 21.04 -9.37
C PRO A 520 15.39 19.72 -8.60
N VAL A 521 15.06 19.85 -7.34
CA VAL A 521 14.86 18.74 -6.40
C VAL A 521 13.57 18.95 -5.61
N MET A 522 12.77 17.92 -5.49
CA MET A 522 11.71 17.87 -4.49
C MET A 522 12.18 17.08 -3.27
N ILE A 523 11.92 17.61 -2.08
CA ILE A 523 12.18 16.85 -0.86
C ILE A 523 11.33 15.57 -0.91
N GLY A 524 11.96 14.43 -0.56
CA GLY A 524 11.36 13.11 -0.77
C GLY A 524 11.75 12.42 -2.09
N ASP A 525 12.40 13.15 -3.04
CA ASP A 525 13.00 12.50 -4.20
C ASP A 525 14.10 11.53 -3.77
N ARG A 526 14.25 10.45 -4.52
CA ARG A 526 15.31 9.48 -4.26
C ARG A 526 16.64 10.01 -4.75
N ALA A 527 17.69 9.90 -3.95
CA ALA A 527 19.02 10.24 -4.37
C ALA A 527 20.00 9.09 -4.18
N PHE A 528 20.99 9.06 -5.04
CA PHE A 528 22.14 8.17 -5.03
C PHE A 528 23.38 9.02 -4.91
N VAL A 529 24.09 8.92 -3.79
CA VAL A 529 25.36 9.61 -3.56
C VAL A 529 26.49 8.60 -3.69
N TYR A 530 27.37 8.84 -4.64
CA TYR A 530 28.55 8.01 -4.88
C TYR A 530 29.72 8.54 -4.08
N LEU A 531 30.29 7.69 -3.28
CA LEU A 531 31.34 8.01 -2.32
C LEU A 531 32.66 7.36 -2.77
N GLY A 532 33.67 8.14 -2.98
CA GLY A 532 35.02 7.67 -3.20
C GLY A 532 35.77 7.41 -1.90
N PHE A 533 37.10 7.41 -1.98
CA PHE A 533 37.98 7.22 -0.83
C PHE A 533 37.62 8.19 0.31
N ASN A 534 37.76 7.73 1.55
CA ASN A 534 37.42 8.51 2.76
C ASN A 534 35.93 8.94 2.82
N LYS A 535 35.05 8.26 2.09
CA LYS A 535 33.62 8.55 2.04
C LYS A 535 33.28 9.97 1.55
N VAL A 536 34.13 10.55 0.71
CA VAL A 536 33.91 11.86 0.09
C VAL A 536 32.97 11.67 -1.12
N PRO A 537 31.89 12.46 -1.22
CA PRO A 537 31.00 12.42 -2.39
C PRO A 537 31.74 12.81 -3.68
N VAL A 538 31.61 11.98 -4.71
CA VAL A 538 32.22 12.19 -6.04
C VAL A 538 31.17 12.39 -7.13
N ALA A 539 29.94 12.01 -6.87
CA ALA A 539 28.79 12.29 -7.72
C ALA A 539 27.48 12.14 -6.94
N MET A 540 26.42 12.74 -7.46
CA MET A 540 25.06 12.53 -6.97
C MET A 540 24.10 12.40 -8.15
N ILE A 541 23.16 11.44 -8.06
CA ILE A 541 22.02 11.36 -8.97
C ILE A 541 20.75 11.63 -8.15
N VAL A 542 19.97 12.61 -8.57
CA VAL A 542 18.63 12.87 -8.04
C VAL A 542 17.62 12.24 -9.00
N GLN A 543 16.89 11.25 -8.54
CA GLN A 543 15.86 10.60 -9.33
C GLN A 543 14.51 11.27 -9.07
N ALA A 544 14.01 11.99 -10.09
CA ALA A 544 12.65 12.53 -10.05
C ALA A 544 11.63 11.38 -10.10
N ASN A 545 10.56 11.52 -9.32
CA ASN A 545 9.48 10.54 -9.32
C ASN A 545 8.54 10.81 -10.51
N LEU A 546 8.33 9.81 -11.38
CA LEU A 546 7.45 9.90 -12.55
C LEU A 546 5.96 10.03 -12.17
N ASP A 547 5.57 9.68 -10.93
CA ASP A 547 4.21 9.88 -10.43
C ASP A 547 3.89 11.34 -10.11
N GLY A 548 4.85 12.24 -10.30
CA GLY A 548 4.66 13.67 -10.33
C GLY A 548 4.80 14.34 -8.97
N ALA A 549 4.06 15.45 -8.79
CA ALA A 549 4.25 16.39 -7.69
C ALA A 549 3.30 16.17 -6.50
N SER A 550 2.51 15.10 -6.47
CA SER A 550 1.61 14.86 -5.35
C SER A 550 2.36 14.38 -4.10
N PHE A 551 1.84 14.73 -2.93
CA PHE A 551 2.39 14.24 -1.67
C PHE A 551 2.26 12.72 -1.53
N ASP A 552 1.27 12.12 -2.19
CA ASP A 552 1.02 10.67 -2.21
C ASP A 552 1.69 9.93 -3.38
N ARG A 553 2.61 10.58 -4.12
CA ARG A 553 3.34 10.00 -5.26
C ARG A 553 4.17 8.75 -4.95
N THR A 554 4.42 8.47 -3.68
CA THR A 554 5.13 7.24 -3.26
C THR A 554 4.22 6.04 -3.11
N SER A 555 2.90 6.21 -3.26
CA SER A 555 1.93 5.13 -3.23
C SER A 555 2.05 4.24 -4.48
N SER A 556 1.88 2.94 -4.32
CA SER A 556 1.70 2.02 -5.46
C SER A 556 0.41 2.28 -6.25
N PHE A 557 -0.45 3.16 -5.71
CA PHE A 557 -1.69 3.61 -6.35
C PHE A 557 -1.62 5.08 -6.82
N ALA A 558 -0.44 5.68 -6.82
CA ALA A 558 -0.25 7.01 -7.43
C ALA A 558 -0.62 7.00 -8.92
N ASN A 559 -0.33 5.88 -9.60
CA ASN A 559 -0.86 5.56 -10.92
C ASN A 559 -1.17 4.06 -10.98
N TRP A 560 -2.26 3.68 -11.65
CA TRP A 560 -2.61 2.28 -11.83
C TRP A 560 -3.32 2.04 -13.17
N THR A 561 -3.18 0.82 -13.68
CA THR A 561 -3.93 0.32 -14.83
C THR A 561 -4.63 -0.97 -14.44
N ARG A 562 -5.90 -1.13 -14.85
CA ARG A 562 -6.68 -2.36 -14.70
C ARG A 562 -7.35 -2.68 -16.02
N SER A 563 -7.25 -3.92 -16.46
CA SER A 563 -7.83 -4.36 -17.75
C SER A 563 -8.71 -5.59 -17.53
N TYR A 564 -9.94 -5.52 -18.01
CA TYR A 564 -10.93 -6.58 -17.88
C TYR A 564 -11.63 -6.81 -19.24
N ARG A 565 -11.98 -8.03 -19.55
CA ARG A 565 -12.99 -8.29 -20.58
C ARG A 565 -14.37 -7.84 -20.09
N ALA A 566 -15.26 -7.49 -20.99
CA ALA A 566 -16.62 -7.11 -20.63
C ALA A 566 -17.32 -8.21 -19.81
N GLU A 567 -17.09 -9.49 -20.17
CA GLU A 567 -17.62 -10.66 -19.46
C GLU A 567 -17.11 -10.80 -18.01
N ASP A 568 -15.86 -10.40 -17.73
CA ASP A 568 -15.28 -10.45 -16.37
C ASP A 568 -15.93 -9.41 -15.43
N LEU A 569 -16.44 -8.31 -15.99
CA LEU A 569 -17.13 -7.26 -15.22
C LEU A 569 -18.57 -7.64 -14.90
N VAL A 570 -19.22 -8.49 -15.70
CA VAL A 570 -20.62 -8.90 -15.48
C VAL A 570 -20.84 -9.49 -14.08
N PRO A 571 -20.06 -10.47 -13.59
CA PRO A 571 -20.24 -11.01 -12.23
C PRO A 571 -20.04 -9.96 -11.13
N VAL A 572 -19.16 -8.97 -11.35
CA VAL A 572 -18.88 -7.91 -10.37
C VAL A 572 -20.06 -6.91 -10.31
N ILE A 573 -20.58 -6.52 -11.47
CA ILE A 573 -21.75 -5.65 -11.58
C ILE A 573 -22.99 -6.35 -10.99
N ASN A 574 -23.15 -7.65 -11.25
CA ASN A 574 -24.29 -8.47 -10.80
C ASN A 574 -24.42 -8.55 -9.27
N ARG A 575 -23.38 -8.29 -8.53
CA ARG A 575 -23.47 -8.20 -7.06
C ARG A 575 -24.47 -7.14 -6.58
N ARG A 576 -24.77 -6.15 -7.43
CA ARG A 576 -25.65 -4.99 -7.11
C ARG A 576 -26.73 -4.75 -8.15
N ASN A 577 -26.39 -4.94 -9.42
CA ASN A 577 -27.26 -4.62 -10.55
C ASN A 577 -27.20 -5.77 -11.55
N PRO A 578 -28.15 -6.73 -11.52
CA PRO A 578 -28.13 -7.92 -12.39
C PRO A 578 -28.17 -7.53 -13.86
N ILE A 579 -27.18 -8.00 -14.63
CA ILE A 579 -27.06 -7.89 -16.10
C ILE A 579 -26.62 -9.23 -16.69
N GLN A 580 -26.97 -9.48 -17.94
CA GLN A 580 -26.46 -10.65 -18.67
C GLN A 580 -25.24 -10.28 -19.53
N GLN A 581 -25.21 -9.04 -20.03
CA GLN A 581 -24.12 -8.55 -20.86
C GLN A 581 -23.85 -7.07 -20.58
N LEU A 582 -22.58 -6.70 -20.49
CA LEU A 582 -22.14 -5.31 -20.47
C LEU A 582 -21.90 -4.84 -21.92
N ILE A 583 -22.65 -3.83 -22.33
CA ILE A 583 -22.57 -3.26 -23.68
C ILE A 583 -21.69 -2.01 -23.69
N ASP A 584 -21.91 -1.09 -22.73
CA ASP A 584 -21.18 0.17 -22.70
C ASP A 584 -21.15 0.80 -21.30
N LEU A 585 -20.16 1.65 -21.08
CA LEU A 585 -19.99 2.49 -19.93
C LEU A 585 -19.92 3.95 -20.40
N ARG A 586 -20.55 4.89 -19.70
CA ARG A 586 -20.50 6.32 -20.05
C ARG A 586 -20.44 7.17 -18.79
N PRO A 587 -19.32 7.85 -18.48
CA PRO A 587 -19.29 8.88 -17.47
C PRO A 587 -20.30 9.98 -17.77
N VAL A 588 -21.13 10.31 -16.79
CA VAL A 588 -22.19 11.33 -16.92
C VAL A 588 -21.81 12.59 -16.16
N THR A 589 -21.38 12.41 -14.91
CA THR A 589 -20.94 13.51 -14.05
C THR A 589 -19.52 13.23 -13.58
N ILE A 590 -18.63 14.18 -13.83
CA ILE A 590 -17.24 14.19 -13.34
C ILE A 590 -17.11 15.43 -12.46
N ASP A 591 -16.58 15.26 -11.24
CA ASP A 591 -16.41 16.37 -10.31
C ASP A 591 -15.14 17.18 -10.58
N ALA A 592 -14.92 18.22 -9.78
CA ALA A 592 -13.77 19.11 -9.93
C ALA A 592 -12.43 18.41 -9.61
N SER A 593 -12.42 17.29 -8.87
CA SER A 593 -11.25 16.43 -8.64
C SER A 593 -11.00 15.42 -9.76
N GLN A 594 -11.80 15.47 -10.82
CA GLN A 594 -11.80 14.53 -11.96
C GLN A 594 -12.32 13.12 -11.60
N ARG A 595 -12.96 12.93 -10.44
CA ARG A 595 -13.61 11.66 -10.12
C ARG A 595 -14.96 11.54 -10.80
N ILE A 596 -15.28 10.35 -11.25
CA ILE A 596 -16.59 10.03 -11.82
C ILE A 596 -17.59 9.90 -10.68
N ALA A 597 -18.52 10.86 -10.59
CA ALA A 597 -19.61 10.86 -9.61
C ALA A 597 -20.80 10.04 -10.08
N GLU A 598 -21.08 10.04 -11.41
CA GLU A 598 -22.16 9.27 -12.02
C GLU A 598 -21.67 8.58 -13.29
N LEU A 599 -21.96 7.27 -13.40
CA LEU A 599 -21.61 6.42 -14.54
C LEU A 599 -22.87 5.71 -15.04
N GLU A 600 -23.25 5.94 -16.29
CA GLU A 600 -24.30 5.18 -16.98
C GLU A 600 -23.73 3.85 -17.46
N VAL A 601 -24.40 2.76 -17.12
CA VAL A 601 -24.11 1.41 -17.61
C VAL A 601 -25.19 1.04 -18.60
N THR A 602 -24.79 0.60 -19.80
CA THR A 602 -25.68 0.03 -20.81
C THR A 602 -25.49 -1.49 -20.82
N ALA A 603 -26.58 -2.21 -20.61
CA ALA A 603 -26.64 -3.67 -20.57
C ALA A 603 -27.37 -4.24 -21.80
N GLU A 604 -27.59 -5.55 -21.80
CA GLU A 604 -28.33 -6.28 -22.84
C GLU A 604 -29.65 -5.61 -23.21
N GLY A 605 -30.03 -5.67 -24.49
CA GLY A 605 -31.28 -5.07 -25.00
C GLY A 605 -31.31 -3.53 -24.93
N GLY A 606 -30.17 -2.87 -24.65
CA GLY A 606 -30.09 -1.42 -24.51
C GLY A 606 -30.61 -0.89 -23.16
N ARG A 607 -30.80 -1.75 -22.18
CA ARG A 607 -31.19 -1.37 -20.81
C ARG A 607 -30.13 -0.50 -20.19
N LYS A 608 -30.52 0.61 -19.60
CA LYS A 608 -29.60 1.57 -18.97
C LYS A 608 -29.92 1.76 -17.49
N PHE A 609 -28.88 1.89 -16.69
CA PHE A 609 -28.98 2.29 -15.28
C PHE A 609 -27.77 3.12 -14.84
N MET A 610 -27.93 3.82 -13.72
CA MET A 610 -26.92 4.74 -13.21
C MET A 610 -26.25 4.20 -11.96
N LEU A 611 -24.93 4.12 -11.97
CA LEU A 611 -24.11 3.96 -10.78
C LEU A 611 -23.69 5.35 -10.27
N ARG A 612 -23.78 5.57 -8.95
CA ARG A 612 -23.45 6.84 -8.32
C ARG A 612 -22.48 6.64 -7.15
N GLY A 613 -21.43 7.46 -7.09
CA GLY A 613 -20.44 7.43 -6.00
C GLY A 613 -19.71 6.11 -5.87
N LEU A 614 -19.55 5.60 -4.66
CA LEU A 614 -18.80 4.37 -4.33
C LEU A 614 -19.21 3.12 -5.12
N PRO A 615 -20.49 2.86 -5.43
CA PRO A 615 -20.91 1.75 -6.29
C PRO A 615 -20.20 1.66 -7.64
N ILE A 616 -19.71 2.77 -8.21
CA ILE A 616 -18.90 2.75 -9.46
C ILE A 616 -17.63 1.94 -9.24
N ARG A 617 -16.86 2.28 -8.20
CA ARG A 617 -15.62 1.61 -7.83
C ARG A 617 -15.82 0.10 -7.64
N TRP A 618 -16.84 -0.25 -6.88
CA TRP A 618 -17.12 -1.64 -6.53
C TRP A 618 -17.62 -2.47 -7.71
N SER A 619 -18.45 -1.87 -8.59
CA SER A 619 -19.00 -2.57 -9.75
C SER A 619 -17.98 -2.78 -10.86
N LEU A 620 -16.96 -1.93 -10.94
CA LEU A 620 -15.90 -2.04 -11.94
C LEU A 620 -14.61 -2.67 -11.39
N ASN A 621 -14.57 -3.02 -10.09
CA ASN A 621 -13.38 -3.56 -9.41
C ASN A 621 -12.13 -2.69 -9.62
N VAL A 622 -12.29 -1.37 -9.52
CA VAL A 622 -11.21 -0.38 -9.67
C VAL A 622 -10.81 0.22 -8.33
N PRO A 623 -9.58 0.69 -8.17
CA PRO A 623 -9.06 1.23 -6.90
C PRO A 623 -9.75 2.51 -6.42
N ASP A 624 -10.17 3.41 -7.31
CA ASP A 624 -10.79 4.71 -7.05
C ASP A 624 -11.69 5.09 -8.24
N ASN A 625 -12.58 6.05 -8.08
CA ASN A 625 -13.36 6.63 -9.18
C ASN A 625 -12.59 7.66 -10.03
N LEU A 626 -11.34 7.94 -9.68
CA LEU A 626 -10.44 8.81 -10.45
C LEU A 626 -9.78 8.00 -11.57
N PHE A 627 -10.51 7.83 -12.67
CA PHE A 627 -10.02 7.09 -13.83
C PHE A 627 -10.62 7.58 -15.15
N VAL A 628 -9.93 7.23 -16.22
CA VAL A 628 -10.43 7.18 -17.60
C VAL A 628 -10.32 5.76 -18.11
N TYR A 629 -10.99 5.42 -19.21
CA TYR A 629 -10.88 4.09 -19.78
C TYR A 629 -10.85 4.12 -21.30
N GLU A 630 -10.29 3.05 -21.86
CA GLU A 630 -10.34 2.71 -23.27
C GLU A 630 -11.16 1.43 -23.46
N LYS A 631 -11.99 1.42 -24.50
CA LYS A 631 -12.72 0.23 -24.95
C LYS A 631 -12.10 -0.27 -26.24
N THR A 632 -11.59 -1.48 -26.23
CA THR A 632 -10.95 -2.14 -27.39
C THR A 632 -11.58 -3.50 -27.64
N LYS A 633 -11.17 -4.19 -28.70
CA LYS A 633 -11.55 -5.58 -28.93
C LYS A 633 -10.33 -6.48 -28.84
N ASP A 634 -10.50 -7.61 -28.16
CA ASP A 634 -9.53 -8.69 -28.18
C ASP A 634 -9.50 -9.38 -29.55
N PRO A 635 -8.46 -10.18 -29.86
CA PRO A 635 -8.36 -10.92 -31.11
C PRO A 635 -9.55 -11.86 -31.43
N ASP A 636 -10.25 -12.31 -30.38
CA ASP A 636 -11.48 -13.11 -30.45
C ASP A 636 -12.76 -12.29 -30.65
N GLY A 637 -12.64 -10.96 -30.78
CA GLY A 637 -13.74 -10.03 -31.01
C GLY A 637 -14.48 -9.56 -29.74
N MET A 638 -14.09 -10.05 -28.55
CA MET A 638 -14.68 -9.65 -27.29
C MET A 638 -14.26 -8.23 -26.89
N ASP A 639 -15.19 -7.48 -26.27
CA ASP A 639 -14.92 -6.13 -25.77
C ASP A 639 -14.04 -6.19 -24.52
N ARG A 640 -13.01 -5.34 -24.49
CA ARG A 640 -12.08 -5.14 -23.38
C ARG A 640 -12.15 -3.70 -22.89
N TYR A 641 -12.22 -3.52 -21.59
CA TYR A 641 -12.12 -2.22 -20.92
C TYR A 641 -10.79 -2.12 -20.18
N THR A 642 -9.96 -1.15 -20.54
CA THR A 642 -8.70 -0.84 -19.86
C THR A 642 -8.85 0.51 -19.15
N PHE A 643 -8.79 0.46 -17.81
CA PHE A 643 -8.92 1.62 -16.94
C PHE A 643 -7.54 2.14 -16.55
N PHE A 644 -7.33 3.45 -16.65
CA PHE A 644 -6.13 4.17 -16.24
C PHE A 644 -6.53 5.17 -15.16
N GLY A 645 -5.95 5.06 -13.98
CA GLY A 645 -6.39 5.89 -12.87
C GLY A 645 -5.34 6.15 -11.81
N LYS A 646 -5.77 6.90 -10.79
CA LYS A 646 -5.01 7.29 -9.60
C LYS A 646 -5.86 7.08 -8.35
N GLY A 647 -5.19 6.93 -7.21
CA GLY A 647 -5.86 6.84 -5.93
C GLY A 647 -6.27 5.42 -5.52
N TRP A 648 -6.51 5.27 -4.22
CA TRP A 648 -7.04 4.07 -3.59
C TRP A 648 -7.96 4.48 -2.44
N GLY A 649 -9.23 4.12 -2.53
CA GLY A 649 -10.24 4.42 -1.53
C GLY A 649 -11.40 5.21 -2.09
N HIS A 650 -12.01 6.04 -1.26
CA HIS A 650 -13.13 6.89 -1.66
C HIS A 650 -12.70 8.33 -2.00
N GLY A 651 -11.46 8.70 -1.75
CA GLY A 651 -10.93 10.02 -2.08
C GLY A 651 -11.51 11.20 -1.29
N ILE A 652 -12.14 10.97 -0.12
CA ILE A 652 -12.77 12.00 0.70
C ILE A 652 -12.00 12.21 2.00
N GLY A 653 -11.85 13.45 2.43
CA GLY A 653 -11.26 13.82 3.72
C GLY A 653 -9.75 13.60 3.76
N PHE A 654 -9.23 12.99 4.82
CA PHE A 654 -7.80 12.85 5.07
C PHE A 654 -7.16 11.78 4.17
N CYS A 655 -6.09 12.15 3.46
CA CYS A 655 -5.30 11.22 2.65
C CYS A 655 -4.11 10.68 3.46
N GLN A 656 -4.10 9.38 3.74
CA GLN A 656 -3.08 8.72 4.58
C GLN A 656 -1.68 8.85 3.98
N VAL A 657 -1.47 8.43 2.72
CA VAL A 657 -0.16 8.54 2.06
C VAL A 657 0.22 10.00 1.82
N GLY A 658 -0.76 10.88 1.52
CA GLY A 658 -0.52 12.32 1.38
C GLY A 658 -0.06 12.95 2.69
N SER A 659 -0.63 12.56 3.82
CA SER A 659 -0.20 13.03 5.15
C SER A 659 1.25 12.63 5.47
N TYR A 660 1.64 11.42 5.08
CA TYR A 660 3.03 10.99 5.19
C TYR A 660 3.98 11.88 4.36
N GLY A 661 3.62 12.20 3.12
CA GLY A 661 4.39 13.12 2.30
C GLY A 661 4.49 14.52 2.90
N MET A 662 3.40 15.04 3.50
CA MET A 662 3.39 16.33 4.20
C MET A 662 4.24 16.29 5.47
N ALA A 663 4.12 15.24 6.31
CA ALA A 663 4.92 15.06 7.51
C ALA A 663 6.42 14.94 7.17
N PHE A 664 6.76 14.24 6.11
CA PHE A 664 8.13 14.15 5.59
C PHE A 664 8.69 15.53 5.22
N ARG A 665 7.81 16.49 4.86
CA ARG A 665 8.14 17.92 4.61
C ARG A 665 8.15 18.76 5.89
N GLY A 666 8.00 18.17 7.05
CA GLY A 666 8.00 18.85 8.34
C GLY A 666 6.66 19.50 8.71
N TRP A 667 5.53 19.07 8.08
CA TRP A 667 4.23 19.51 8.54
C TRP A 667 3.87 18.79 9.84
N THR A 668 3.31 19.54 10.77
CA THR A 668 2.78 18.99 12.02
C THR A 668 1.39 18.37 11.81
N TYR A 669 1.01 17.42 12.65
CA TYR A 669 -0.27 16.71 12.53
C TYR A 669 -1.49 17.63 12.53
N ASP A 670 -1.46 18.72 13.32
CA ASP A 670 -2.54 19.70 13.38
C ASP A 670 -2.69 20.49 12.06
N ARG A 671 -1.57 20.86 11.44
CA ARG A 671 -1.54 21.48 10.11
C ARG A 671 -2.05 20.53 9.04
N ILE A 672 -1.67 19.26 9.09
CA ILE A 672 -2.12 18.22 8.15
C ILE A 672 -3.63 18.02 8.25
N LEU A 673 -4.16 17.87 9.47
CA LEU A 673 -5.60 17.67 9.69
C LEU A 673 -6.43 18.86 9.22
N LYS A 674 -6.02 20.09 9.54
CA LYS A 674 -6.68 21.32 9.08
C LYS A 674 -6.60 21.57 7.58
N HIS A 675 -5.62 20.96 6.93
CA HIS A 675 -5.50 20.99 5.47
C HIS A 675 -6.59 20.14 4.80
N TYR A 676 -6.84 18.95 5.31
CA TYR A 676 -7.80 18.02 4.73
C TYR A 676 -9.25 18.24 5.20
N TYR A 677 -9.42 18.71 6.43
CA TYR A 677 -10.75 19.01 6.99
C TYR A 677 -10.92 20.52 7.12
N THR A 678 -11.77 21.08 6.29
CA THR A 678 -11.96 22.53 6.21
C THR A 678 -12.61 23.10 7.46
N GLY A 679 -11.98 24.09 8.10
CA GLY A 679 -12.54 24.84 9.21
C GLY A 679 -12.71 24.07 10.53
N VAL A 680 -11.96 22.98 10.71
CA VAL A 680 -12.02 22.18 11.92
C VAL A 680 -11.09 22.70 13.01
N GLU A 681 -11.43 22.35 14.25
CA GLU A 681 -10.63 22.58 15.44
C GLU A 681 -10.25 21.24 16.07
N ILE A 682 -9.04 21.17 16.63
CA ILE A 682 -8.58 20.03 17.44
C ILE A 682 -8.79 20.41 18.89
N VAL A 683 -9.61 19.67 19.59
CA VAL A 683 -10.01 19.96 20.97
C VAL A 683 -9.93 18.71 21.85
N PRO A 684 -9.81 18.86 23.17
CA PRO A 684 -10.00 17.74 24.06
C PRO A 684 -11.41 17.13 23.92
N MET A 685 -11.50 15.81 23.88
CA MET A 685 -12.76 15.07 23.67
C MET A 685 -13.88 15.47 24.62
N GLY A 686 -13.54 15.81 25.86
CA GLY A 686 -14.50 16.27 26.87
C GLY A 686 -15.16 17.62 26.60
N SER A 687 -14.66 18.40 25.64
CA SER A 687 -15.21 19.69 25.24
C SER A 687 -16.03 19.62 23.93
N ALA A 688 -16.04 18.47 23.26
CA ALA A 688 -16.79 18.26 22.01
C ALA A 688 -18.22 17.79 22.30
N SER A 689 -19.18 18.23 21.49
CA SER A 689 -20.53 17.66 21.44
C SER A 689 -20.66 16.67 20.25
N ARG A 690 -21.49 15.64 20.43
CA ARG A 690 -21.82 14.70 19.35
C ARG A 690 -22.72 15.30 18.29
#